data_2dc3113db2ad0ad10d854f8729e6142c
#
_entry.id   2dc3113db2ad0ad10d854f8729e6142c
#
_cell.length_a   1.000
_cell.length_b   1.000
_cell.length_c   1.000
_cell.angle_alpha   90.00
_cell.angle_beta   90.00
_cell.angle_gamma   90.00
#
_symmetry.space_group_name_H-M   'P 1'
#
loop_
_entity.id
_entity.type
_entity.pdbx_description
1 polymer ?
#
loop_
_entity_poly.entity_id
_entity_poly.type
_entity_poly.pdbx_seq_one_letter_code
_entity_poly.pdbx_strand_id
1 'polypeptide(L)'
;MIGPSLTAFPQPRTCEAARDAAGRCYILPVENLFHPLLQEWFERRFGRPTQAQALGWPAIALGRHTLISAPTGSGKTLAAFLICIDRLIKAALDGTLQDISQAVYVSPLKALSNDVHANLQVPLDEIRDLARNRSVEIPEIRIAVRTGDTPAHERQARARKPPHIWITTPESLYILLTSASGRRGLAGVRTLILDEIHAVAGGKRGSHLSISVERLCVLAGAPITRIGLSATQRPIEEVARFLVGTENLDPQGRPLCEIVNIGYGRAMDLAVEIPEGELGPIATNALWDETIARVAELASVHRTTLVFANTRRLVERVAHQLSRLMGEENVAPHHGSLSRQTRLRVERRLKQGELKVCVATASLELGIDIGAIDLVCQLGTPRSIGILLQRVGRSGHWLGGVTKGRLFPLTRDELIESAALLYAVRRGELDRLSIPAWPLDILSQQIVAICSAETWKTDDLYRLIRRAYPYRELPRESFDAVVHLLSTGIAGRLGYRSSFLHLDGVHDVVRGRRGARIAALTSGGAIPDNADYDVILEPDGTRVGTVFEDFAVESMTGDVFLLGNSAWRIRKIERGRVLVEDARGQAPNVPFWIGEAPARTSELSTCVSIVRQAIADRLHDRNGCIRWLCDNAGLPEPAAAAAWAYVSEGKRVLSAVPTDRRVIAERFFDESGGMQLILHAPFGSRINRAWGLALRKRFCRSFDFELQAAATEDGINLSLGPQHSFPLEDVFQFLRSHQVEETLAQAVLSSPLFSVRWRWTLTRALALLRFSGGRRIPPQIQRMRADDLLAAIFPAQAGCQDNRMSPDIDIPDHPLVFETLRDCLHEALDSDGLREVLRCLERGEIELLARDTAMPSVFSHQILNAMPYAFLDDAPLEERRARAVFMRRVLPEESSDLGKLSPDAIQSASEDAWPEVRDAEELHDALVGLVVF
;
A
#
# COMPACT_ATOMS: atom_id res chain seq x y z
N MET A 1 17.43 -2.51 36.89
CA MET A 1 17.92 -1.12 37.11
C MET A 1 17.30 -0.30 35.96
N ILE A 2 16.55 0.73 36.35
CA ILE A 2 15.77 1.60 35.44
C ILE A 2 16.78 2.48 34.67
N GLY A 3 16.89 2.29 33.38
CA GLY A 3 17.69 3.16 32.52
C GLY A 3 17.06 4.56 32.39
N PRO A 4 17.86 5.60 32.08
CA PRO A 4 17.42 6.98 32.13
C PRO A 4 16.29 7.24 31.14
N SER A 5 15.20 7.84 31.61
CA SER A 5 14.10 8.38 30.83
C SER A 5 14.62 9.38 29.81
N LEU A 6 14.27 9.16 28.56
CA LEU A 6 14.53 10.08 27.43
C LEU A 6 13.98 11.47 27.76
N THR A 7 14.87 12.40 27.95
CA THR A 7 14.58 13.82 28.10
C THR A 7 13.99 14.40 26.82
N ALA A 8 13.03 15.27 27.03
CA ALA A 8 12.19 15.98 26.08
C ALA A 8 12.87 16.36 24.76
N PHE A 9 12.15 16.10 23.68
CA PHE A 9 12.37 16.72 22.36
C PHE A 9 12.47 18.24 22.50
N PRO A 10 13.27 18.92 21.68
CA PRO A 10 13.25 20.38 21.65
C PRO A 10 11.85 20.84 21.32
N GLN A 11 11.30 21.68 22.18
CA GLN A 11 9.97 22.26 21.97
C GLN A 11 9.94 22.99 20.61
N PRO A 12 8.92 22.76 19.78
CA PRO A 12 8.73 23.56 18.58
C PRO A 12 8.55 25.03 19.00
N ARG A 13 9.25 25.89 18.28
CA ARG A 13 9.13 27.34 18.45
C ARG A 13 7.67 27.74 18.46
N THR A 14 7.32 28.60 19.41
CA THR A 14 6.03 29.23 19.65
C THR A 14 5.23 29.47 18.39
N CYS A 15 3.96 29.02 18.42
CA CYS A 15 2.90 29.32 17.46
C CYS A 15 3.03 30.73 16.89
N GLU A 16 3.29 30.87 15.59
CA GLU A 16 2.95 32.08 14.88
C GLU A 16 1.41 32.13 14.77
N ALA A 17 0.83 33.06 15.46
CA ALA A 17 -0.61 33.34 15.43
C ALA A 17 -1.04 33.65 13.99
N ALA A 18 -2.15 33.06 13.55
CA ALA A 18 -2.75 33.35 12.24
C ALA A 18 -2.97 34.84 12.07
N ARG A 19 -2.36 35.44 11.04
CA ARG A 19 -2.51 36.84 10.67
C ARG A 19 -3.44 36.94 9.45
N ASP A 20 -4.37 37.92 9.48
CA ASP A 20 -5.14 38.28 8.28
C ASP A 20 -4.24 38.99 7.26
N ALA A 21 -4.77 39.30 6.08
CA ALA A 21 -4.07 40.08 5.05
C ALA A 21 -3.65 41.50 5.52
N ALA A 22 -4.05 41.90 6.73
CA ALA A 22 -3.69 43.13 7.40
C ALA A 22 -2.84 42.90 8.66
N GLY A 23 -2.38 41.68 8.94
CA GLY A 23 -1.44 41.34 10.02
C GLY A 23 -2.06 41.22 11.42
N ARG A 24 -3.39 41.14 11.57
CA ARG A 24 -4.08 41.06 12.87
C ARG A 24 -4.35 39.62 13.27
N CYS A 25 -3.92 39.26 14.49
CA CYS A 25 -4.30 38.02 15.14
C CYS A 25 -5.75 38.08 15.64
N TYR A 26 -6.62 37.28 15.02
CA TYR A 26 -7.94 36.99 15.58
C TYR A 26 -7.93 35.55 16.09
N ILE A 27 -7.75 35.38 17.38
CA ILE A 27 -8.15 34.16 18.09
C ILE A 27 -9.58 34.44 18.56
N LEU A 28 -10.59 33.86 17.88
CA LEU A 28 -11.92 33.79 18.45
C LEU A 28 -11.81 32.94 19.74
N PRO A 29 -12.21 33.46 20.91
CA PRO A 29 -12.25 32.64 22.11
C PRO A 29 -13.17 31.46 21.84
N VAL A 30 -12.69 30.24 22.12
CA VAL A 30 -13.43 28.96 21.93
C VAL A 30 -14.75 28.98 22.72
N GLU A 31 -14.84 29.79 23.74
CA GLU A 31 -15.95 29.92 24.70
C GLU A 31 -17.30 30.36 24.10
N ASN A 32 -17.37 30.87 22.87
CA ASN A 32 -18.63 31.31 22.22
C ASN A 32 -18.78 30.77 20.79
N LEU A 33 -18.06 29.73 20.44
CA LEU A 33 -18.05 29.23 19.06
C LEU A 33 -19.28 28.38 18.75
N PHE A 34 -19.74 27.60 19.72
CA PHE A 34 -20.81 26.63 19.60
C PHE A 34 -22.12 27.09 20.19
N HIS A 35 -23.22 26.47 19.75
CA HIS A 35 -24.50 26.61 20.41
C HIS A 35 -24.39 26.16 21.88
N PRO A 36 -25.03 26.84 22.88
CA PRO A 36 -24.89 26.51 24.31
C PRO A 36 -25.11 25.03 24.68
N LEU A 37 -26.06 24.36 24.03
CA LEU A 37 -26.29 22.93 24.24
C LEU A 37 -25.08 22.06 23.85
N LEU A 38 -24.43 22.42 22.75
CA LEU A 38 -23.26 21.66 22.25
C LEU A 38 -22.03 21.94 23.09
N GLN A 39 -21.88 23.23 23.54
CA GLN A 39 -20.81 23.63 24.45
C GLN A 39 -20.93 22.85 25.78
N GLU A 40 -22.11 22.84 26.39
CA GLU A 40 -22.37 22.13 27.64
C GLU A 40 -22.13 20.59 27.51
N TRP A 41 -22.62 19.99 26.41
CA TRP A 41 -22.36 18.57 26.14
C TRP A 41 -20.87 18.26 26.05
N PHE A 42 -20.12 19.10 25.31
CA PHE A 42 -18.69 18.92 25.11
C PHE A 42 -17.92 19.03 26.43
N GLU A 43 -18.23 20.05 27.23
CA GLU A 43 -17.59 20.28 28.54
C GLU A 43 -17.86 19.12 29.52
N ARG A 44 -19.09 18.60 29.54
CA ARG A 44 -19.45 17.42 30.36
C ARG A 44 -18.72 16.16 29.94
N ARG A 45 -18.54 15.96 28.64
CA ARG A 45 -18.01 14.72 28.06
C ARG A 45 -16.48 14.66 28.03
N PHE A 46 -15.84 15.77 27.69
CA PHE A 46 -14.41 15.86 27.42
C PHE A 46 -13.66 16.87 28.29
N GLY A 47 -14.35 17.78 28.91
CA GLY A 47 -13.78 18.84 29.74
C GLY A 47 -13.13 19.94 28.90
N ARG A 48 -11.93 19.73 28.40
CA ARG A 48 -11.18 20.73 27.61
C ARG A 48 -10.90 20.25 26.19
N PRO A 49 -10.87 21.17 25.22
CA PRO A 49 -10.51 20.83 23.85
C PRO A 49 -9.04 20.37 23.74
N THR A 50 -8.80 19.45 22.81
CA THR A 50 -7.43 19.10 22.42
C THR A 50 -6.81 20.24 21.60
N GLN A 51 -5.48 20.21 21.44
CA GLN A 51 -4.78 21.23 20.63
C GLN A 51 -5.28 21.24 19.18
N ALA A 52 -5.58 20.06 18.59
CA ALA A 52 -6.15 19.95 17.24
C ALA A 52 -7.51 20.62 17.12
N GLN A 53 -8.34 20.51 18.16
CA GLN A 53 -9.66 21.11 18.24
C GLN A 53 -9.56 22.62 18.45
N ALA A 54 -8.79 23.06 19.43
CA ALA A 54 -8.64 24.48 19.76
C ALA A 54 -8.10 25.32 18.57
N LEU A 55 -7.16 24.77 17.80
CA LEU A 55 -6.60 25.45 16.63
C LEU A 55 -7.46 25.31 15.37
N GLY A 56 -8.13 24.15 15.19
CA GLY A 56 -8.90 23.89 13.98
C GLY A 56 -10.28 24.52 13.95
N TRP A 57 -11.01 24.55 15.08
CA TRP A 57 -12.38 25.06 15.13
C TRP A 57 -12.55 26.49 14.67
N PRO A 58 -11.72 27.47 15.07
CA PRO A 58 -11.89 28.86 14.61
C PRO A 58 -11.80 28.99 13.08
N ALA A 59 -10.84 28.29 12.45
CA ALA A 59 -10.67 28.33 11.00
C ALA A 59 -11.88 27.71 10.27
N ILE A 60 -12.34 26.53 10.73
CA ILE A 60 -13.50 25.83 10.15
C ILE A 60 -14.78 26.63 10.33
N ALA A 61 -14.98 27.25 11.49
CA ALA A 61 -16.16 28.10 11.76
C ALA A 61 -16.24 29.29 10.82
N LEU A 62 -15.09 29.93 10.51
CA LEU A 62 -14.96 31.00 9.53
C LEU A 62 -15.13 30.55 8.07
N GLY A 63 -15.35 29.25 7.81
CA GLY A 63 -15.49 28.68 6.46
C GLY A 63 -14.17 28.55 5.70
N ARG A 64 -13.02 28.67 6.36
CA ARG A 64 -11.71 28.50 5.72
C ARG A 64 -11.44 27.02 5.43
N HIS A 65 -10.79 26.72 4.31
CA HIS A 65 -10.24 25.38 4.08
C HIS A 65 -9.21 25.07 5.16
N THR A 66 -9.25 23.88 5.75
CA THR A 66 -8.43 23.56 6.92
C THR A 66 -7.85 22.16 6.78
N LEU A 67 -6.54 22.02 6.93
CA LEU A 67 -5.84 20.73 7.03
C LEU A 67 -5.37 20.52 8.47
N ILE A 68 -5.88 19.47 9.14
CA ILE A 68 -5.46 19.10 10.49
C ILE A 68 -4.53 17.88 10.39
N SER A 69 -3.25 18.13 10.64
CA SER A 69 -2.22 17.10 10.70
C SER A 69 -1.85 16.83 12.15
N ALA A 70 -2.21 15.65 12.63
CA ALA A 70 -2.00 15.27 14.02
C ALA A 70 -1.98 13.74 14.19
N PRO A 71 -1.35 13.20 15.24
CA PRO A 71 -1.35 11.78 15.55
C PRO A 71 -2.76 11.20 15.73
N THR A 72 -2.89 9.88 15.61
CA THR A 72 -4.14 9.19 15.95
C THR A 72 -4.51 9.40 17.43
N GLY A 73 -5.81 9.47 17.73
CA GLY A 73 -6.31 9.76 19.10
C GLY A 73 -6.14 11.21 19.57
N SER A 74 -5.78 12.15 18.69
CA SER A 74 -5.70 13.60 19.00
C SER A 74 -7.04 14.33 18.91
N GLY A 75 -8.15 13.63 18.62
CA GLY A 75 -9.47 14.22 18.45
C GLY A 75 -9.75 14.89 17.10
N LYS A 76 -8.95 14.58 16.05
CA LYS A 76 -9.10 15.13 14.69
C LYS A 76 -10.51 14.98 14.12
N THR A 77 -11.07 13.78 14.22
CA THR A 77 -12.40 13.46 13.65
C THR A 77 -13.48 14.34 14.27
N LEU A 78 -13.48 14.47 15.60
CA LEU A 78 -14.43 15.35 16.29
C LEU A 78 -14.16 16.82 15.98
N ALA A 79 -12.90 17.24 15.79
CA ALA A 79 -12.55 18.60 15.35
C ALA A 79 -13.24 18.97 14.03
N ALA A 80 -13.27 18.06 13.07
CA ALA A 80 -13.93 18.27 11.78
C ALA A 80 -15.46 18.25 11.88
N PHE A 81 -16.03 17.32 12.66
CA PHE A 81 -17.48 17.14 12.68
C PHE A 81 -18.23 18.10 13.60
N LEU A 82 -17.64 18.57 14.70
CA LEU A 82 -18.38 19.31 15.72
C LEU A 82 -18.97 20.61 15.17
N ILE A 83 -18.24 21.32 14.30
CA ILE A 83 -18.76 22.52 13.61
C ILE A 83 -19.91 22.17 12.64
N CYS A 84 -19.82 21.01 11.96
CA CYS A 84 -20.91 20.55 11.10
C CYS A 84 -22.17 20.23 11.89
N ILE A 85 -22.02 19.56 13.04
CA ILE A 85 -23.12 19.25 13.96
C ILE A 85 -23.73 20.52 14.52
N ASP A 86 -22.91 21.48 14.92
CA ASP A 86 -23.37 22.79 15.43
C ASP A 86 -24.24 23.54 14.41
N ARG A 87 -23.77 23.60 13.15
CA ARG A 87 -24.52 24.21 12.05
C ARG A 87 -25.86 23.52 11.81
N LEU A 88 -25.90 22.19 11.88
CA LEU A 88 -27.12 21.42 11.71
C LEU A 88 -28.08 21.60 12.89
N ILE A 89 -27.59 21.68 14.13
CA ILE A 89 -28.39 21.92 15.32
C ILE A 89 -28.99 23.34 15.24
N LYS A 90 -28.20 24.37 14.92
CA LYS A 90 -28.69 25.74 14.72
C LYS A 90 -29.78 25.78 13.65
N ALA A 91 -29.55 25.18 12.47
CA ALA A 91 -30.55 25.12 11.41
C ALA A 91 -31.82 24.36 11.82
N ALA A 92 -31.69 23.30 12.66
CA ALA A 92 -32.82 22.53 13.17
C ALA A 92 -33.67 23.39 14.16
N LEU A 93 -33.02 24.11 15.04
CA LEU A 93 -33.68 24.99 16.02
C LEU A 93 -34.34 26.21 15.35
N ASP A 94 -33.71 26.77 14.30
CA ASP A 94 -34.25 27.86 13.52
C ASP A 94 -35.35 27.43 12.52
N GLY A 95 -35.69 26.14 12.46
CA GLY A 95 -36.66 25.56 11.54
C GLY A 95 -36.24 25.60 10.06
N THR A 96 -34.98 25.83 9.78
CA THR A 96 -34.43 25.99 8.41
C THR A 96 -33.74 24.70 7.91
N LEU A 97 -33.70 23.62 8.72
CA LEU A 97 -33.10 22.35 8.35
C LEU A 97 -33.84 21.68 7.18
N GLN A 98 -33.21 21.59 6.04
CA GLN A 98 -33.79 20.98 4.83
C GLN A 98 -33.44 19.51 4.74
N ASP A 99 -34.28 18.71 4.07
CA ASP A 99 -34.08 17.29 3.77
C ASP A 99 -33.04 17.07 2.64
N ILE A 100 -31.89 17.72 2.74
CA ILE A 100 -30.76 17.60 1.81
C ILE A 100 -29.47 17.37 2.58
N SER A 101 -28.48 16.82 1.89
CA SER A 101 -27.17 16.61 2.51
C SER A 101 -26.38 17.91 2.57
N GLN A 102 -25.85 18.22 3.75
CA GLN A 102 -25.04 19.42 4.00
C GLN A 102 -23.56 19.11 4.21
N ALA A 103 -23.24 17.90 4.66
CA ALA A 103 -21.88 17.48 4.85
C ALA A 103 -21.60 16.10 4.22
N VAL A 104 -20.41 15.94 3.66
CA VAL A 104 -19.88 14.66 3.15
C VAL A 104 -18.55 14.37 3.82
N TYR A 105 -18.45 13.20 4.44
CA TYR A 105 -17.22 12.67 4.97
C TYR A 105 -16.75 11.50 4.09
N VAL A 106 -15.49 11.55 3.66
CA VAL A 106 -14.87 10.54 2.80
C VAL A 106 -13.69 9.92 3.53
N SER A 107 -13.76 8.61 3.69
CA SER A 107 -12.71 7.81 4.31
C SER A 107 -12.17 6.76 3.32
N PRO A 108 -10.86 6.47 3.34
CA PRO A 108 -10.27 5.45 2.46
C PRO A 108 -10.74 4.02 2.76
N LEU A 109 -11.21 3.75 3.97
CA LEU A 109 -11.59 2.41 4.41
C LEU A 109 -13.07 2.29 4.76
N LYS A 110 -13.70 1.19 4.35
CA LYS A 110 -15.08 0.86 4.71
C LYS A 110 -15.28 0.66 6.22
N ALA A 111 -14.32 0.03 6.89
CA ALA A 111 -14.34 -0.20 8.33
C ALA A 111 -14.35 1.13 9.10
N LEU A 112 -13.45 2.04 8.73
CA LEU A 112 -13.40 3.38 9.32
C LEU A 112 -14.71 4.16 9.12
N SER A 113 -15.36 4.01 7.98
CA SER A 113 -16.67 4.64 7.72
C SER A 113 -17.77 4.16 8.69
N ASN A 114 -17.78 2.87 9.01
CA ASN A 114 -18.75 2.31 9.96
C ASN A 114 -18.46 2.75 11.40
N ASP A 115 -17.18 2.79 11.77
CA ASP A 115 -16.74 3.22 13.09
C ASP A 115 -17.05 4.69 13.34
N VAL A 116 -16.76 5.56 12.38
CA VAL A 116 -17.11 6.98 12.46
C VAL A 116 -18.63 7.19 12.58
N HIS A 117 -19.44 6.41 11.88
CA HIS A 117 -20.89 6.50 12.02
C HIS A 117 -21.33 6.20 13.45
N ALA A 118 -20.86 5.12 14.06
CA ALA A 118 -21.15 4.78 15.43
C ALA A 118 -20.67 5.88 16.41
N ASN A 119 -19.47 6.39 16.19
CA ASN A 119 -18.87 7.43 17.01
C ASN A 119 -19.55 8.81 16.86
N LEU A 120 -20.31 9.05 15.82
CA LEU A 120 -21.12 10.28 15.65
C LEU A 120 -22.56 10.13 16.14
N GLN A 121 -23.12 8.91 16.07
CA GLN A 121 -24.50 8.67 16.52
C GLN A 121 -24.63 8.89 18.02
N VAL A 122 -23.66 8.38 18.80
CA VAL A 122 -23.65 8.52 20.26
C VAL A 122 -23.68 10.01 20.71
N PRO A 123 -22.78 10.90 20.24
CA PRO A 123 -22.86 12.33 20.53
C PRO A 123 -24.19 12.96 20.18
N LEU A 124 -24.75 12.64 19.02
CA LEU A 124 -26.04 13.21 18.61
C LEU A 124 -27.19 12.78 19.51
N ASP A 125 -27.19 11.52 19.94
CA ASP A 125 -28.21 11.00 20.87
C ASP A 125 -28.05 11.65 22.26
N GLU A 126 -26.83 11.77 22.77
CA GLU A 126 -26.53 12.44 24.04
C GLU A 126 -26.92 13.94 24.01
N ILE A 127 -26.66 14.64 22.90
CA ILE A 127 -27.04 16.06 22.73
C ILE A 127 -28.57 16.19 22.66
N ARG A 128 -29.25 15.27 21.98
CA ARG A 128 -30.72 15.24 21.91
C ARG A 128 -31.34 15.01 23.28
N ASP A 129 -30.78 14.12 24.08
CA ASP A 129 -31.25 13.85 25.46
C ASP A 129 -31.00 15.07 26.37
N LEU A 130 -29.85 15.70 26.23
CA LEU A 130 -29.57 16.96 26.94
C LEU A 130 -30.56 18.07 26.58
N ALA A 131 -30.91 18.20 25.29
CA ALA A 131 -31.89 19.17 24.81
C ALA A 131 -33.30 18.91 25.37
N ARG A 132 -33.73 17.59 25.37
CA ARG A 132 -35.00 17.18 25.99
C ARG A 132 -35.08 17.53 27.46
N ASN A 133 -34.00 17.32 28.21
CA ASN A 133 -33.91 17.68 29.62
C ASN A 133 -34.03 19.19 29.87
N ARG A 134 -33.77 19.99 28.82
CA ARG A 134 -33.94 21.44 28.83
C ARG A 134 -35.22 21.90 28.14
N SER A 135 -36.15 20.99 27.86
CA SER A 135 -37.42 21.29 27.16
C SER A 135 -37.21 21.91 25.76
N VAL A 136 -36.09 21.56 25.12
CA VAL A 136 -35.78 21.94 23.73
C VAL A 136 -35.91 20.73 22.83
N GLU A 137 -36.78 20.78 21.84
CA GLU A 137 -36.94 19.71 20.88
C GLU A 137 -36.04 19.96 19.66
N ILE A 138 -35.10 19.04 19.40
CA ILE A 138 -34.23 19.07 18.21
C ILE A 138 -34.74 18.01 17.21
N PRO A 139 -35.14 18.42 15.98
CA PRO A 139 -35.46 17.49 14.91
C PRO A 139 -34.33 16.50 14.65
N GLU A 140 -34.69 15.34 14.08
CA GLU A 140 -33.73 14.26 13.79
C GLU A 140 -32.66 14.72 12.79
N ILE A 141 -31.40 14.73 13.22
CA ILE A 141 -30.25 14.90 12.35
C ILE A 141 -29.82 13.51 11.86
N ARG A 142 -30.01 13.25 10.57
CA ARG A 142 -29.77 11.94 9.97
C ARG A 142 -28.35 11.82 9.46
N ILE A 143 -27.68 10.75 9.88
CA ILE A 143 -26.36 10.34 9.38
C ILE A 143 -26.52 9.00 8.67
N ALA A 144 -25.81 8.79 7.56
CA ALA A 144 -25.83 7.51 6.87
C ALA A 144 -24.48 7.14 6.26
N VAL A 145 -24.15 5.85 6.36
CA VAL A 145 -23.00 5.26 5.68
C VAL A 145 -23.39 4.76 4.30
N ARG A 146 -22.63 5.11 3.29
CA ARG A 146 -22.72 4.49 1.97
C ARG A 146 -21.34 4.02 1.50
N THR A 147 -21.20 2.71 1.47
CA THR A 147 -20.01 2.01 0.95
C THR A 147 -20.44 0.95 -0.07
N GLY A 148 -19.50 0.24 -0.65
CA GLY A 148 -19.79 -0.89 -1.53
C GLY A 148 -20.63 -1.99 -0.85
N ASP A 149 -20.56 -2.08 0.48
CA ASP A 149 -21.22 -3.13 1.27
C ASP A 149 -22.63 -2.74 1.75
N THR A 150 -23.08 -1.50 1.51
CA THR A 150 -24.42 -1.04 1.89
C THR A 150 -25.52 -1.80 1.12
N PRO A 151 -26.50 -2.45 1.78
CA PRO A 151 -27.57 -3.20 1.13
C PRO A 151 -28.41 -2.37 0.17
N ALA A 152 -29.00 -3.03 -0.84
CA ALA A 152 -29.77 -2.34 -1.88
C ALA A 152 -31.01 -1.61 -1.34
N HIS A 153 -31.73 -2.21 -0.38
CA HIS A 153 -32.91 -1.62 0.26
C HIS A 153 -32.57 -0.32 1.02
N GLU A 154 -31.45 -0.31 1.74
CA GLU A 154 -30.98 0.89 2.42
C GLU A 154 -30.60 1.99 1.43
N ARG A 155 -29.96 1.62 0.29
CA ARG A 155 -29.62 2.58 -0.77
C ARG A 155 -30.87 3.25 -1.33
N GLN A 156 -31.95 2.49 -1.53
CA GLN A 156 -33.25 3.00 -2.02
C GLN A 156 -33.92 3.92 -0.98
N ALA A 157 -33.94 3.54 0.29
CA ALA A 157 -34.50 4.37 1.36
C ALA A 157 -33.81 5.74 1.43
N ARG A 158 -32.46 5.75 1.40
CA ARG A 158 -31.65 6.96 1.45
C ARG A 158 -31.71 7.80 0.17
N ALA A 159 -32.06 7.21 -0.97
CA ALA A 159 -32.32 7.97 -2.19
C ALA A 159 -33.63 8.76 -2.15
N ARG A 160 -34.62 8.32 -1.36
CA ARG A 160 -35.89 9.01 -1.13
C ARG A 160 -35.78 10.10 -0.06
N LYS A 161 -35.09 9.79 1.06
CA LYS A 161 -34.84 10.73 2.17
C LYS A 161 -33.33 10.81 2.42
N PRO A 162 -32.62 11.78 1.79
CA PRO A 162 -31.18 11.94 1.95
C PRO A 162 -30.80 12.20 3.41
N PRO A 163 -29.65 11.70 3.90
CA PRO A 163 -29.13 12.09 5.20
C PRO A 163 -28.55 13.51 5.15
N HIS A 164 -28.48 14.19 6.30
CA HIS A 164 -27.83 15.48 6.42
C HIS A 164 -26.30 15.34 6.34
N ILE A 165 -25.75 14.22 6.83
CA ILE A 165 -24.33 13.87 6.75
C ILE A 165 -24.17 12.53 6.03
N TRP A 166 -23.46 12.52 4.92
CA TRP A 166 -22.98 11.29 4.27
C TRP A 166 -21.62 10.89 4.81
N ILE A 167 -21.46 9.62 5.17
CA ILE A 167 -20.19 8.96 5.43
C ILE A 167 -19.95 7.96 4.29
N THR A 168 -18.86 8.12 3.54
CA THR A 168 -18.67 7.35 2.30
C THR A 168 -17.18 7.06 2.02
N THR A 169 -16.92 6.29 0.96
CA THR A 169 -15.58 6.05 0.41
C THR A 169 -15.40 6.77 -0.93
N PRO A 170 -14.15 6.98 -1.41
CA PRO A 170 -13.89 7.61 -2.70
C PRO A 170 -14.71 7.02 -3.85
N GLU A 171 -14.76 5.69 -3.94
CA GLU A 171 -15.48 4.95 -4.98
C GLU A 171 -17.00 5.15 -4.86
N SER A 172 -17.50 5.19 -3.65
CA SER A 172 -18.93 5.41 -3.41
C SER A 172 -19.37 6.85 -3.67
N LEU A 173 -18.51 7.83 -3.38
CA LEU A 173 -18.73 9.23 -3.76
C LEU A 173 -18.83 9.36 -5.29
N TYR A 174 -17.93 8.74 -6.04
CA TYR A 174 -17.98 8.69 -7.50
C TYR A 174 -19.31 8.11 -8.01
N ILE A 175 -19.79 7.01 -7.42
CA ILE A 175 -21.09 6.40 -7.76
C ILE A 175 -22.25 7.36 -7.46
N LEU A 176 -22.21 8.05 -6.32
CA LEU A 176 -23.22 9.06 -5.96
C LEU A 176 -23.27 10.20 -6.97
N LEU A 177 -22.11 10.73 -7.37
CA LEU A 177 -21.97 11.82 -8.34
C LEU A 177 -22.36 11.40 -9.77
N THR A 178 -22.40 10.10 -10.07
CA THR A 178 -22.77 9.57 -11.39
C THR A 178 -24.23 9.17 -11.46
N SER A 179 -24.87 8.87 -10.32
CA SER A 179 -26.28 8.49 -10.24
C SER A 179 -27.20 9.71 -10.09
N ALA A 180 -28.37 9.69 -10.74
CA ALA A 180 -29.32 10.82 -10.68
C ALA A 180 -29.82 11.11 -9.26
N SER A 181 -30.13 10.07 -8.48
CA SER A 181 -30.58 10.22 -7.08
C SER A 181 -29.47 10.74 -6.16
N GLY A 182 -28.24 10.27 -6.35
CA GLY A 182 -27.09 10.72 -5.59
C GLY A 182 -26.79 12.21 -5.85
N ARG A 183 -26.81 12.63 -7.11
CA ARG A 183 -26.61 14.05 -7.50
C ARG A 183 -27.64 14.96 -6.82
N ARG A 184 -28.94 14.59 -6.85
CA ARG A 184 -29.97 15.37 -6.15
C ARG A 184 -29.70 15.48 -4.66
N GLY A 185 -29.28 14.38 -4.01
CA GLY A 185 -28.96 14.37 -2.58
C GLY A 185 -27.74 15.20 -2.21
N LEU A 186 -26.76 15.33 -3.11
CA LEU A 186 -25.50 16.03 -2.87
C LEU A 186 -25.51 17.53 -3.25
N ALA A 187 -26.52 18.01 -3.93
CA ALA A 187 -26.59 19.41 -4.40
C ALA A 187 -26.54 20.47 -3.27
N GLY A 188 -26.93 20.09 -2.05
CA GLY A 188 -26.92 21.00 -0.89
C GLY A 188 -25.64 20.98 -0.06
N VAL A 189 -24.62 20.25 -0.44
CA VAL A 189 -23.38 20.08 0.34
C VAL A 189 -22.64 21.41 0.49
N ARG A 190 -22.23 21.70 1.74
CA ARG A 190 -21.46 22.91 2.12
C ARG A 190 -20.13 22.57 2.80
N THR A 191 -20.00 21.35 3.30
CA THR A 191 -18.78 20.90 3.97
C THR A 191 -18.35 19.53 3.44
N LEU A 192 -17.09 19.44 3.07
CA LEU A 192 -16.44 18.18 2.68
C LEU A 192 -15.30 17.88 3.66
N ILE A 193 -15.33 16.69 4.26
CA ILE A 193 -14.27 16.19 5.15
C ILE A 193 -13.58 15.03 4.43
N LEU A 194 -12.27 15.14 4.21
CA LEU A 194 -11.42 14.09 3.67
C LEU A 194 -10.55 13.53 4.79
N ASP A 195 -10.83 12.30 5.22
CA ASP A 195 -10.08 11.69 6.31
C ASP A 195 -8.98 10.74 5.79
N GLU A 196 -7.92 10.61 6.57
CA GLU A 196 -6.70 9.87 6.24
C GLU A 196 -6.22 10.22 4.80
N ILE A 197 -6.23 11.50 4.47
CA ILE A 197 -5.97 12.02 3.12
C ILE A 197 -4.62 11.53 2.57
N HIS A 198 -3.62 11.38 3.43
CA HIS A 198 -2.30 10.86 3.09
C HIS A 198 -2.33 9.43 2.56
N ALA A 199 -3.27 8.60 3.00
CA ALA A 199 -3.38 7.22 2.56
C ALA A 199 -3.93 7.09 1.12
N VAL A 200 -4.47 8.16 0.54
CA VAL A 200 -5.02 8.14 -0.83
C VAL A 200 -4.28 9.07 -1.78
N ALA A 201 -3.71 10.18 -1.29
CA ALA A 201 -3.15 11.23 -2.13
C ALA A 201 -1.98 10.76 -3.01
N GLY A 202 -1.15 9.83 -2.51
CA GLY A 202 0.02 9.29 -3.20
C GLY A 202 -0.27 8.25 -4.29
N GLY A 203 -1.53 8.02 -4.67
CA GLY A 203 -1.88 7.02 -5.68
C GLY A 203 -3.02 7.43 -6.60
N LYS A 204 -3.29 6.63 -7.62
CA LYS A 204 -4.39 6.84 -8.57
C LYS A 204 -5.77 6.95 -7.90
N ARG A 205 -5.92 6.36 -6.73
CA ARG A 205 -7.13 6.47 -5.91
C ARG A 205 -7.35 7.92 -5.43
N GLY A 206 -6.27 8.63 -5.13
CA GLY A 206 -6.30 10.06 -4.82
C GLY A 206 -6.65 10.91 -6.04
N SER A 207 -6.05 10.62 -7.20
CA SER A 207 -6.38 11.31 -8.45
C SER A 207 -7.86 11.15 -8.81
N HIS A 208 -8.42 9.96 -8.61
CA HIS A 208 -9.84 9.68 -8.79
C HIS A 208 -10.72 10.46 -7.82
N LEU A 209 -10.33 10.52 -6.53
CA LEU A 209 -11.03 11.30 -5.51
C LEU A 209 -10.97 12.80 -5.81
N SER A 210 -9.83 13.32 -6.21
CA SER A 210 -9.63 14.75 -6.48
C SER A 210 -10.57 15.26 -7.59
N ILE A 211 -10.71 14.55 -8.71
CA ILE A 211 -11.72 14.89 -9.73
C ILE A 211 -13.14 14.78 -9.18
N SER A 212 -13.43 13.76 -8.36
CA SER A 212 -14.75 13.59 -7.73
C SER A 212 -15.08 14.76 -6.80
N VAL A 213 -14.09 15.33 -6.11
CA VAL A 213 -14.25 16.54 -5.28
C VAL A 213 -14.61 17.74 -6.15
N GLU A 214 -13.93 17.98 -7.27
CA GLU A 214 -14.25 19.08 -8.18
C GLU A 214 -15.64 18.93 -8.81
N ARG A 215 -16.04 17.70 -9.16
CA ARG A 215 -17.42 17.40 -9.61
C ARG A 215 -18.46 17.74 -8.53
N LEU A 216 -18.16 17.44 -7.27
CA LEU A 216 -19.03 17.78 -6.14
C LEU A 216 -19.16 19.30 -5.98
N CYS A 217 -18.06 20.05 -6.13
CA CYS A 217 -18.06 21.51 -6.03
C CYS A 217 -18.93 22.15 -7.13
N VAL A 218 -18.82 21.68 -8.35
CA VAL A 218 -19.69 22.16 -9.47
C VAL A 218 -21.15 21.77 -9.22
N LEU A 219 -21.43 20.58 -8.75
CA LEU A 219 -22.79 20.12 -8.47
C LEU A 219 -23.47 20.93 -7.36
N ALA A 220 -22.72 21.30 -6.32
CA ALA A 220 -23.25 22.07 -5.20
C ALA A 220 -23.58 23.52 -5.54
N GLY A 221 -23.00 24.07 -6.62
CA GLY A 221 -23.25 25.42 -7.10
C GLY A 221 -22.94 26.56 -6.12
N ALA A 222 -22.28 26.25 -5.00
CA ALA A 222 -21.89 27.19 -3.95
C ALA A 222 -20.57 26.72 -3.30
N PRO A 223 -19.83 27.62 -2.66
CA PRO A 223 -18.56 27.29 -2.01
C PRO A 223 -18.70 26.16 -0.99
N ILE A 224 -17.80 25.16 -1.09
CA ILE A 224 -17.69 24.06 -0.14
C ILE A 224 -16.45 24.27 0.71
N THR A 225 -16.61 24.29 2.05
CA THR A 225 -15.48 24.26 2.98
C THR A 225 -14.86 22.86 2.95
N ARG A 226 -13.58 22.75 2.61
CA ARG A 226 -12.84 21.49 2.57
C ARG A 226 -12.01 21.33 3.84
N ILE A 227 -12.19 20.22 4.55
CA ILE A 227 -11.47 19.87 5.77
C ILE A 227 -10.71 18.60 5.50
N GLY A 228 -9.38 18.63 5.63
CA GLY A 228 -8.51 17.48 5.51
C GLY A 228 -8.04 16.99 6.88
N LEU A 229 -8.11 15.69 7.12
CA LEU A 229 -7.54 15.04 8.30
C LEU A 229 -6.41 14.14 7.84
N SER A 230 -5.24 14.28 8.45
CA SER A 230 -4.03 13.56 8.07
C SER A 230 -3.23 13.15 9.30
N ALA A 231 -2.45 12.06 9.15
CA ALA A 231 -1.25 11.89 9.96
C ALA A 231 -0.21 12.92 9.53
N THR A 232 0.85 13.08 10.32
CA THR A 232 1.95 13.97 9.96
C THR A 232 2.63 13.48 8.68
N GLN A 233 2.80 14.37 7.69
CA GLN A 233 3.33 14.08 6.36
C GLN A 233 4.35 15.14 5.93
N ARG A 234 5.18 14.80 4.92
CA ARG A 234 6.19 15.71 4.37
C ARG A 234 6.21 15.62 2.84
N PRO A 235 6.15 16.75 2.08
CA PRO A 235 5.79 18.08 2.58
C PRO A 235 4.28 18.21 2.83
N ILE A 236 3.88 18.87 3.90
CA ILE A 236 2.46 19.02 4.29
C ILE A 236 1.70 19.93 3.33
N GLU A 237 2.41 20.86 2.70
CA GLU A 237 1.85 21.79 1.72
C GLU A 237 1.33 21.06 0.49
N GLU A 238 1.97 19.93 0.06
CA GLU A 238 1.46 19.09 -1.03
C GLU A 238 0.11 18.46 -0.68
N VAL A 239 -0.06 18.02 0.57
CA VAL A 239 -1.34 17.50 1.06
C VAL A 239 -2.40 18.60 1.07
N ALA A 240 -2.02 19.82 1.46
CA ALA A 240 -2.93 20.98 1.45
C ALA A 240 -3.32 21.38 0.01
N ARG A 241 -2.37 21.41 -0.94
CA ARG A 241 -2.67 21.65 -2.37
C ARG A 241 -3.60 20.59 -2.94
N PHE A 242 -3.37 19.34 -2.62
CA PHE A 242 -4.27 18.24 -3.01
C PHE A 242 -5.69 18.44 -2.45
N LEU A 243 -5.82 18.85 -1.18
CA LEU A 243 -7.10 19.08 -0.54
C LEU A 243 -7.90 20.20 -1.22
N VAL A 244 -7.25 21.33 -1.49
CA VAL A 244 -7.96 22.53 -1.92
C VAL A 244 -8.14 22.62 -3.43
N GLY A 245 -7.31 21.93 -4.23
CA GLY A 245 -7.33 22.02 -5.70
C GLY A 245 -6.70 23.30 -6.21
N THR A 246 -6.63 23.44 -7.55
CA THR A 246 -5.89 24.54 -8.20
C THR A 246 -6.57 25.91 -8.08
N GLU A 247 -7.90 25.97 -7.98
CA GLU A 247 -8.62 27.26 -7.83
C GLU A 247 -8.38 27.94 -6.48
N ASN A 248 -7.93 27.19 -5.49
CA ASN A 248 -7.64 27.72 -4.15
C ASN A 248 -6.14 27.76 -3.87
N LEU A 249 -5.35 28.10 -4.89
CA LEU A 249 -3.93 28.43 -4.78
C LEU A 249 -3.75 29.93 -5.00
N ASP A 250 -2.78 30.52 -4.28
CA ASP A 250 -2.36 31.89 -4.54
C ASP A 250 -1.49 31.96 -5.84
N PRO A 251 -1.16 33.15 -6.33
CA PRO A 251 -0.31 33.30 -7.53
C PRO A 251 1.08 32.69 -7.39
N GLN A 252 1.55 32.40 -6.18
CA GLN A 252 2.82 31.72 -5.89
C GLN A 252 2.66 30.21 -5.74
N GLY A 253 1.45 29.66 -5.97
CA GLY A 253 1.14 28.24 -5.85
C GLY A 253 1.01 27.73 -4.41
N ARG A 254 0.88 28.63 -3.41
CA ARG A 254 0.62 28.25 -2.03
C ARG A 254 -0.86 27.98 -1.80
N PRO A 255 -1.23 26.95 -1.01
CA PRO A 255 -2.62 26.61 -0.78
C PRO A 255 -3.29 27.65 0.12
N LEU A 256 -4.47 28.13 -0.28
CA LEU A 256 -5.36 28.96 0.54
C LEU A 256 -6.07 28.07 1.57
N CYS A 257 -5.29 27.58 2.55
CA CYS A 257 -5.69 26.59 3.52
C CYS A 257 -5.01 26.87 4.86
N GLU A 258 -5.79 26.83 5.94
CA GLU A 258 -5.21 26.82 7.29
C GLU A 258 -4.60 25.46 7.58
N ILE A 259 -3.30 25.41 7.90
CA ILE A 259 -2.58 24.18 8.20
C ILE A 259 -2.33 24.09 9.71
N VAL A 260 -3.10 23.22 10.38
CA VAL A 260 -2.92 22.91 11.80
C VAL A 260 -2.01 21.68 11.91
N ASN A 261 -0.73 21.91 12.13
CA ASN A 261 0.27 20.84 12.27
C ASN A 261 0.73 20.71 13.73
N ILE A 262 0.36 19.62 14.38
CA ILE A 262 0.69 19.37 15.80
C ILE A 262 1.98 18.54 15.96
N GLY A 263 2.46 17.93 14.88
CA GLY A 263 3.64 17.07 14.93
C GLY A 263 3.42 15.78 15.73
N TYR A 264 4.52 15.09 16.02
CA TYR A 264 4.55 13.88 16.85
C TYR A 264 4.88 14.26 18.31
N GLY A 265 3.91 14.79 19.05
CA GLY A 265 4.13 15.26 20.43
C GLY A 265 4.01 14.18 21.51
N ARG A 266 3.91 12.88 21.15
CA ARG A 266 3.74 11.79 22.13
C ARG A 266 5.07 11.16 22.50
N ALA A 267 5.21 10.82 23.79
CA ALA A 267 6.30 9.97 24.25
C ALA A 267 6.19 8.57 23.59
N MET A 268 7.29 8.10 23.05
CA MET A 268 7.37 6.79 22.39
C MET A 268 8.40 5.92 23.11
N ASP A 269 8.00 4.68 23.42
CA ASP A 269 8.86 3.62 23.93
C ASP A 269 9.04 2.60 22.79
N LEU A 270 10.08 2.81 21.99
CA LEU A 270 10.43 1.96 20.85
C LEU A 270 11.75 1.24 21.13
N ALA A 271 11.75 -0.07 20.93
CA ALA A 271 12.96 -0.88 21.08
C ALA A 271 13.02 -1.97 20.01
N VAL A 272 14.23 -2.39 19.69
CA VAL A 272 14.50 -3.59 18.88
C VAL A 272 14.68 -4.76 19.83
N GLU A 273 13.97 -5.84 19.59
CA GLU A 273 14.11 -7.12 20.27
C GLU A 273 14.87 -8.07 19.34
N ILE A 274 15.99 -8.62 19.79
CA ILE A 274 16.71 -9.65 19.08
C ILE A 274 16.69 -10.95 19.91
N PRO A 275 16.66 -12.10 19.26
CA PRO A 275 16.80 -13.39 19.94
C PRO A 275 18.21 -13.55 20.55
N GLU A 276 18.38 -14.54 21.43
CA GLU A 276 19.68 -14.85 22.02
C GLU A 276 20.63 -15.48 21.00
N GLY A 277 20.06 -16.17 19.98
CA GLY A 277 20.82 -16.73 18.85
C GLY A 277 21.30 -15.67 17.88
N GLU A 278 22.30 -16.00 17.07
CA GLU A 278 22.83 -15.10 16.05
C GLU A 278 21.83 -14.89 14.90
N LEU A 279 21.64 -13.65 14.50
CA LEU A 279 20.88 -13.31 13.30
C LEU A 279 21.66 -13.74 12.06
N GLY A 280 21.05 -14.60 11.24
CA GLY A 280 21.58 -15.04 9.97
C GLY A 280 21.08 -14.21 8.75
N PRO A 281 21.45 -14.65 7.55
CA PRO A 281 20.87 -14.09 6.30
C PRO A 281 19.41 -14.49 6.11
N ILE A 282 18.96 -15.56 6.78
CA ILE A 282 17.59 -16.07 6.80
C ILE A 282 17.24 -16.41 8.25
N ALA A 283 15.98 -16.22 8.64
CA ALA A 283 15.50 -16.71 9.92
C ALA A 283 15.47 -18.24 9.95
N THR A 284 16.30 -18.87 10.78
CA THR A 284 16.24 -20.30 11.04
C THR A 284 14.96 -20.69 11.76
N ASN A 285 14.58 -21.96 11.77
CA ASN A 285 13.41 -22.39 12.52
C ASN A 285 13.59 -22.14 14.04
N ALA A 286 14.78 -22.37 14.58
CA ALA A 286 15.08 -22.09 15.98
C ALA A 286 14.92 -20.58 16.31
N LEU A 287 15.52 -19.71 15.51
CA LEU A 287 15.40 -18.26 15.64
C LEU A 287 13.93 -17.79 15.52
N TRP A 288 13.21 -18.41 14.62
CA TRP A 288 11.79 -18.14 14.43
C TRP A 288 10.97 -18.52 15.66
N ASP A 289 11.18 -19.73 16.21
CA ASP A 289 10.47 -20.22 17.39
C ASP A 289 10.80 -19.36 18.64
N GLU A 290 12.04 -18.94 18.78
CA GLU A 290 12.48 -18.02 19.83
C GLU A 290 11.81 -16.64 19.69
N THR A 291 11.73 -16.11 18.46
CA THR A 291 11.03 -14.84 18.18
C THR A 291 9.55 -14.93 18.55
N ILE A 292 8.87 -16.02 18.17
CA ILE A 292 7.46 -16.23 18.50
C ILE A 292 7.26 -16.42 20.00
N ALA A 293 8.13 -17.15 20.68
CA ALA A 293 8.09 -17.30 22.13
C ALA A 293 8.25 -15.96 22.84
N ARG A 294 9.18 -15.10 22.37
CA ARG A 294 9.38 -13.75 22.93
C ARG A 294 8.16 -12.85 22.70
N VAL A 295 7.53 -12.91 21.53
CA VAL A 295 6.27 -12.19 21.29
C VAL A 295 5.16 -12.67 22.21
N ALA A 296 5.04 -13.99 22.45
CA ALA A 296 4.07 -14.56 23.37
C ALA A 296 4.33 -14.12 24.82
N GLU A 297 5.57 -14.09 25.26
CA GLU A 297 5.98 -13.59 26.57
C GLU A 297 5.56 -12.12 26.75
N LEU A 298 5.93 -11.25 25.82
CA LEU A 298 5.54 -9.84 25.85
C LEU A 298 4.00 -9.67 25.84
N ALA A 299 3.30 -10.45 25.05
CA ALA A 299 1.84 -10.40 24.97
C ALA A 299 1.18 -10.87 26.29
N SER A 300 1.80 -11.82 27.01
CA SER A 300 1.27 -12.33 28.28
C SER A 300 1.18 -11.27 29.37
N VAL A 301 2.17 -10.36 29.41
CA VAL A 301 2.26 -9.28 30.40
C VAL A 301 1.47 -8.02 30.02
N HIS A 302 0.97 -7.94 28.78
CA HIS A 302 0.13 -6.86 28.30
C HIS A 302 -1.33 -7.33 28.17
N ARG A 303 -2.28 -6.40 28.27
CA ARG A 303 -3.70 -6.71 28.14
C ARG A 303 -4.04 -7.11 26.70
N THR A 304 -3.61 -6.32 25.73
CA THR A 304 -3.82 -6.55 24.32
C THR A 304 -2.60 -6.13 23.51
N THR A 305 -2.11 -7.04 22.66
CA THR A 305 -0.97 -6.83 21.78
C THR A 305 -1.38 -6.94 20.33
N LEU A 306 -0.96 -5.97 19.52
CA LEU A 306 -1.15 -6.01 18.07
C LEU A 306 0.17 -6.35 17.40
N VAL A 307 0.19 -7.44 16.63
CA VAL A 307 1.38 -7.92 15.92
C VAL A 307 1.22 -7.63 14.44
N PHE A 308 2.09 -6.80 13.87
CA PHE A 308 2.10 -6.52 12.45
C PHE A 308 3.09 -7.41 11.70
N ALA A 309 2.66 -7.92 10.56
CA ALA A 309 3.49 -8.60 9.59
C ALA A 309 3.21 -8.09 8.17
N ASN A 310 4.23 -8.13 7.30
CA ASN A 310 4.14 -7.47 6.00
C ASN A 310 3.31 -8.24 4.97
N THR A 311 3.12 -9.55 5.14
CA THR A 311 2.38 -10.40 4.20
C THR A 311 1.26 -11.18 4.88
N ARG A 312 0.19 -11.48 4.13
CA ARG A 312 -0.93 -12.31 4.63
C ARG A 312 -0.47 -13.70 5.04
N ARG A 313 0.46 -14.28 4.27
CA ARG A 313 1.09 -15.57 4.58
C ARG A 313 1.77 -15.55 5.95
N LEU A 314 2.53 -14.50 6.23
CA LEU A 314 3.23 -14.38 7.51
C LEU A 314 2.24 -14.18 8.67
N VAL A 315 1.14 -13.41 8.46
CA VAL A 315 0.08 -13.24 9.45
C VAL A 315 -0.54 -14.59 9.83
N GLU A 316 -0.91 -15.41 8.86
CA GLU A 316 -1.51 -16.73 9.12
C GLU A 316 -0.53 -17.66 9.85
N ARG A 317 0.74 -17.71 9.42
CA ARG A 317 1.79 -18.52 10.09
C ARG A 317 1.99 -18.09 11.55
N VAL A 318 2.14 -16.79 11.79
CA VAL A 318 2.36 -16.23 13.14
C VAL A 318 1.13 -16.45 14.03
N ALA A 319 -0.07 -16.18 13.51
CA ALA A 319 -1.30 -16.39 14.27
C ALA A 319 -1.45 -17.86 14.67
N HIS A 320 -1.18 -18.79 13.76
CA HIS A 320 -1.23 -20.23 14.04
C HIS A 320 -0.23 -20.64 15.13
N GLN A 321 1.02 -20.20 15.05
CA GLN A 321 2.04 -20.53 16.05
C GLN A 321 1.74 -19.93 17.41
N LEU A 322 1.31 -18.66 17.47
CA LEU A 322 0.91 -18.01 18.72
C LEU A 322 -0.34 -18.67 19.32
N SER A 323 -1.29 -19.14 18.50
CA SER A 323 -2.47 -19.88 18.98
C SER A 323 -2.10 -21.18 19.67
N ARG A 324 -1.05 -21.88 19.18
CA ARG A 324 -0.54 -23.09 19.84
C ARG A 324 0.09 -22.82 21.20
N LEU A 325 0.70 -21.65 21.41
CA LEU A 325 1.34 -21.27 22.67
C LEU A 325 0.38 -20.64 23.68
N MET A 326 -0.60 -19.88 23.21
CA MET A 326 -1.43 -19.01 24.06
C MET A 326 -2.92 -19.43 24.08
N GLY A 327 -3.33 -20.42 23.26
CA GLY A 327 -4.73 -20.80 23.07
C GLY A 327 -5.40 -20.08 21.89
N GLU A 328 -6.24 -20.80 21.16
CA GLU A 328 -6.96 -20.28 19.98
C GLU A 328 -7.93 -19.14 20.31
N GLU A 329 -8.50 -19.15 21.49
CA GLU A 329 -9.42 -18.13 21.98
C GLU A 329 -8.74 -16.77 22.20
N ASN A 330 -7.43 -16.75 22.42
CA ASN A 330 -6.66 -15.55 22.73
C ASN A 330 -6.03 -14.87 21.52
N VAL A 331 -5.94 -15.57 20.37
CA VAL A 331 -5.24 -15.12 19.18
C VAL A 331 -6.15 -15.08 17.97
N ALA A 332 -6.04 -14.04 17.13
CA ALA A 332 -6.77 -13.99 15.87
C ALA A 332 -5.96 -13.31 14.76
N PRO A 333 -5.99 -13.81 13.50
CA PRO A 333 -5.48 -13.14 12.32
C PRO A 333 -6.45 -12.08 11.81
N HIS A 334 -5.90 -11.00 11.20
CA HIS A 334 -6.70 -9.97 10.54
C HIS A 334 -6.04 -9.46 9.26
N HIS A 335 -6.62 -9.79 8.11
CA HIS A 335 -6.14 -9.32 6.80
C HIS A 335 -7.25 -9.30 5.75
N GLY A 336 -7.00 -8.66 4.60
CA GLY A 336 -7.99 -8.40 3.56
C GLY A 336 -8.62 -9.63 2.91
N SER A 337 -7.95 -10.81 2.95
CA SER A 337 -8.46 -12.06 2.36
C SER A 337 -9.49 -12.79 3.23
N LEU A 338 -9.58 -12.46 4.52
CA LEU A 338 -10.61 -13.01 5.39
C LEU A 338 -12.01 -12.50 5.02
N SER A 339 -13.03 -13.33 5.30
CA SER A 339 -14.42 -12.93 5.10
C SER A 339 -14.76 -11.67 5.91
N ARG A 340 -15.73 -10.89 5.43
CA ARG A 340 -16.21 -9.70 6.16
C ARG A 340 -16.70 -10.07 7.58
N GLN A 341 -17.41 -11.19 7.71
CA GLN A 341 -17.94 -11.61 9.01
C GLN A 341 -16.82 -11.92 10.00
N THR A 342 -15.79 -12.64 9.55
CA THR A 342 -14.60 -12.96 10.34
C THR A 342 -13.90 -11.69 10.80
N ARG A 343 -13.64 -10.74 9.90
CA ARG A 343 -12.99 -9.47 10.23
C ARG A 343 -13.78 -8.68 11.26
N LEU A 344 -15.08 -8.48 11.05
CA LEU A 344 -15.93 -7.76 12.01
C LEU A 344 -16.00 -8.45 13.38
N ARG A 345 -15.96 -9.79 13.43
CA ARG A 345 -15.90 -10.54 14.69
C ARG A 345 -14.58 -10.28 15.42
N VAL A 346 -13.45 -10.31 14.71
CA VAL A 346 -12.11 -10.01 15.27
C VAL A 346 -12.05 -8.56 15.77
N GLU A 347 -12.49 -7.59 14.97
CA GLU A 347 -12.54 -6.17 15.34
C GLU A 347 -13.38 -5.95 16.63
N ARG A 348 -14.55 -6.61 16.75
CA ARG A 348 -15.40 -6.54 17.94
C ARG A 348 -14.71 -7.13 19.16
N ARG A 349 -14.17 -8.34 19.06
CA ARG A 349 -13.44 -9.00 20.16
C ARG A 349 -12.24 -8.19 20.62
N LEU A 350 -11.52 -7.57 19.66
CA LEU A 350 -10.40 -6.69 19.96
C LEU A 350 -10.85 -5.45 20.73
N LYS A 351 -11.94 -4.80 20.28
CA LYS A 351 -12.52 -3.62 20.93
C LYS A 351 -13.04 -3.92 22.34
N GLN A 352 -13.54 -5.11 22.58
CA GLN A 352 -14.02 -5.58 23.90
C GLN A 352 -12.87 -6.03 24.82
N GLY A 353 -11.63 -6.14 24.30
CA GLY A 353 -10.46 -6.61 25.05
C GLY A 353 -10.49 -8.11 25.33
N GLU A 354 -11.21 -8.88 24.51
CA GLU A 354 -11.30 -10.34 24.62
C GLU A 354 -10.12 -11.06 23.96
N LEU A 355 -9.36 -10.36 23.10
CA LEU A 355 -8.18 -10.91 22.44
C LEU A 355 -6.90 -10.45 23.13
N LYS A 356 -6.03 -11.39 23.46
CA LYS A 356 -4.65 -11.12 23.92
C LYS A 356 -3.77 -10.65 22.77
N VAL A 357 -3.90 -11.30 21.60
CA VAL A 357 -3.09 -11.01 20.42
C VAL A 357 -3.97 -10.94 19.17
N CYS A 358 -3.75 -9.88 18.39
CA CYS A 358 -4.24 -9.81 17.02
C CYS A 358 -3.06 -9.69 16.08
N VAL A 359 -2.93 -10.62 15.11
CA VAL A 359 -1.87 -10.57 14.10
C VAL A 359 -2.45 -9.98 12.81
N ALA A 360 -1.87 -8.88 12.31
CA ALA A 360 -2.47 -8.14 11.21
C ALA A 360 -1.47 -7.73 10.12
N THR A 361 -1.99 -7.54 8.90
CA THR A 361 -1.32 -6.75 7.85
C THR A 361 -1.68 -5.27 8.00
N ALA A 362 -1.44 -4.45 6.98
CA ALA A 362 -1.87 -3.04 6.91
C ALA A 362 -3.40 -2.83 7.15
N SER A 363 -4.19 -3.88 7.27
CA SER A 363 -5.65 -3.80 7.49
C SER A 363 -6.08 -3.13 8.80
N LEU A 364 -5.20 -3.10 9.82
CA LEU A 364 -5.40 -2.40 11.11
C LEU A 364 -4.44 -1.22 11.30
N GLU A 365 -3.73 -0.82 10.25
CA GLU A 365 -2.76 0.29 10.27
C GLU A 365 -3.45 1.66 10.34
N LEU A 366 -4.56 1.84 9.63
CA LEU A 366 -5.31 3.09 9.57
C LEU A 366 -6.34 3.22 10.72
N GLY A 367 -6.74 4.44 11.04
CA GLY A 367 -7.49 4.95 12.19
C GLY A 367 -8.81 4.30 12.61
N ILE A 368 -8.97 2.99 12.48
CA ILE A 368 -10.11 2.26 13.03
C ILE A 368 -10.01 2.24 14.56
N ASP A 369 -11.13 2.44 15.26
CA ASP A 369 -11.22 2.27 16.71
C ASP A 369 -11.28 0.78 17.06
N ILE A 370 -10.12 0.25 17.42
CA ILE A 370 -9.92 -1.16 17.80
C ILE A 370 -9.80 -1.36 19.30
N GLY A 371 -10.11 -0.33 20.08
CA GLY A 371 -10.02 -0.36 21.54
C GLY A 371 -8.59 -0.08 22.05
N ALA A 372 -8.35 -0.40 23.31
CA ALA A 372 -7.07 -0.14 23.99
C ALA A 372 -6.04 -1.21 23.62
N ILE A 373 -5.01 -0.80 22.89
CA ILE A 373 -3.84 -1.61 22.56
C ILE A 373 -2.68 -1.12 23.43
N ASP A 374 -2.07 -2.03 24.20
CA ASP A 374 -0.97 -1.69 25.11
C ASP A 374 0.40 -1.78 24.43
N LEU A 375 0.54 -2.72 23.49
CA LEU A 375 1.81 -2.99 22.81
C LEU A 375 1.58 -3.26 21.33
N VAL A 376 2.49 -2.75 20.50
CA VAL A 376 2.61 -3.13 19.08
C VAL A 376 3.92 -3.85 18.86
N CYS A 377 3.86 -5.05 18.28
CA CYS A 377 5.02 -5.80 17.79
C CYS A 377 5.06 -5.74 16.27
N GLN A 378 6.22 -5.45 15.70
CA GLN A 378 6.46 -5.47 14.27
C GLN A 378 7.41 -6.59 13.92
N LEU A 379 6.95 -7.61 13.19
CA LEU A 379 7.80 -8.71 12.68
C LEU A 379 8.35 -8.35 11.29
N GLY A 380 9.67 -8.37 11.17
CA GLY A 380 10.37 -7.77 10.03
C GLY A 380 10.21 -6.26 10.01
N THR A 381 10.81 -5.58 9.03
CA THR A 381 10.74 -4.13 8.94
C THR A 381 9.54 -3.68 8.10
N PRO A 382 8.85 -2.58 8.44
CA PRO A 382 7.73 -2.06 7.67
C PRO A 382 8.16 -1.34 6.37
N ARG A 383 9.48 -1.15 6.15
CA ARG A 383 10.12 -0.55 4.98
C ARG A 383 9.75 0.92 4.70
N SER A 384 9.10 1.57 5.64
CA SER A 384 8.69 2.98 5.60
C SER A 384 8.63 3.55 7.01
N ILE A 385 9.13 4.77 7.18
CA ILE A 385 9.14 5.48 8.46
C ILE A 385 7.70 5.82 8.86
N GLY A 386 6.90 6.32 7.91
CA GLY A 386 5.51 6.68 8.14
C GLY A 386 4.65 5.49 8.53
N ILE A 387 4.84 4.32 7.89
CA ILE A 387 4.13 3.09 8.24
C ILE A 387 4.49 2.62 9.65
N LEU A 388 5.77 2.66 10.03
CA LEU A 388 6.15 2.33 11.41
C LEU A 388 5.40 3.22 12.42
N LEU A 389 5.41 4.53 12.21
CA LEU A 389 4.76 5.48 13.10
C LEU A 389 3.23 5.29 13.17
N GLN A 390 2.59 4.93 12.06
CA GLN A 390 1.16 4.62 12.02
C GLN A 390 0.84 3.33 12.79
N ARG A 391 1.66 2.27 12.61
CA ARG A 391 1.50 0.98 13.30
C ARG A 391 1.72 1.11 14.80
N VAL A 392 2.84 1.67 15.22
CA VAL A 392 3.13 1.83 16.65
C VAL A 392 2.17 2.81 17.33
N GLY A 393 1.69 3.81 16.58
CA GLY A 393 0.67 4.75 17.02
C GLY A 393 -0.69 4.11 17.35
N ARG A 394 -0.89 2.80 17.06
CA ARG A 394 -2.05 2.02 17.55
C ARG A 394 -1.98 1.74 19.04
N SER A 395 -0.78 1.67 19.63
CA SER A 395 -0.60 1.51 21.07
C SER A 395 -0.73 2.85 21.79
N GLY A 396 -1.16 2.81 23.06
CA GLY A 396 -1.33 4.02 23.85
C GLY A 396 -2.36 5.01 23.32
N HIS A 397 -3.39 4.54 22.63
CA HIS A 397 -4.35 5.36 21.87
C HIS A 397 -5.31 6.18 22.76
N TRP A 398 -4.95 6.47 24.00
CA TRP A 398 -5.69 7.32 24.92
C TRP A 398 -4.90 8.57 25.29
N LEU A 399 -5.60 9.59 25.81
CA LEU A 399 -4.98 10.85 26.25
C LEU A 399 -3.95 10.57 27.35
N GLY A 400 -2.70 10.97 27.15
CA GLY A 400 -1.59 10.73 28.07
C GLY A 400 -0.94 9.35 27.97
N GLY A 401 -1.37 8.49 27.04
CA GLY A 401 -0.76 7.17 26.80
C GLY A 401 0.61 7.26 26.16
N VAL A 402 1.53 6.39 26.55
CA VAL A 402 2.85 6.20 25.91
C VAL A 402 2.68 5.20 24.79
N THR A 403 3.15 5.55 23.59
CA THR A 403 3.17 4.66 22.44
C THR A 403 4.28 3.62 22.63
N LYS A 404 3.95 2.32 22.70
CA LYS A 404 4.90 1.22 22.87
C LYS A 404 5.02 0.38 21.62
N GLY A 405 6.24 0.24 21.11
CA GLY A 405 6.54 -0.58 19.94
C GLY A 405 7.79 -1.45 20.13
N ARG A 406 7.74 -2.69 19.62
CA ARG A 406 8.87 -3.61 19.57
C ARG A 406 9.07 -4.10 18.15
N LEU A 407 10.29 -3.91 17.65
CA LEU A 407 10.69 -4.35 16.31
C LEU A 407 11.48 -5.64 16.43
N PHE A 408 11.10 -6.63 15.65
CA PHE A 408 11.74 -7.94 15.61
C PHE A 408 12.37 -8.14 14.22
N PRO A 409 13.63 -7.73 14.01
CA PRO A 409 14.35 -8.05 12.78
C PRO A 409 14.56 -9.56 12.71
N LEU A 410 14.32 -10.14 11.52
CA LEU A 410 14.44 -11.57 11.27
C LEU A 410 15.78 -11.93 10.61
N THR A 411 16.51 -10.90 10.11
CA THR A 411 17.81 -11.06 9.46
C THR A 411 18.77 -9.95 9.87
N ARG A 412 20.06 -10.14 9.58
CA ARG A 412 21.10 -9.13 9.81
C ARG A 412 20.83 -7.81 9.09
N ASP A 413 20.31 -7.89 7.87
CA ASP A 413 19.95 -6.73 7.05
C ASP A 413 18.76 -5.98 7.65
N GLU A 414 17.74 -6.70 8.11
CA GLU A 414 16.60 -6.10 8.81
C GLU A 414 16.99 -5.48 10.14
N LEU A 415 18.08 -5.95 10.80
CA LEU A 415 18.62 -5.30 11.99
C LEU A 415 19.17 -3.91 11.66
N ILE A 416 19.96 -3.78 10.58
CA ILE A 416 20.44 -2.47 10.11
C ILE A 416 19.27 -1.57 9.69
N GLU A 417 18.27 -2.11 9.00
CA GLU A 417 17.07 -1.36 8.61
C GLU A 417 16.26 -0.91 9.84
N SER A 418 16.14 -1.76 10.87
CA SER A 418 15.51 -1.41 12.16
C SER A 418 16.26 -0.30 12.88
N ALA A 419 17.60 -0.34 12.88
CA ALA A 419 18.44 0.73 13.41
C ALA A 419 18.21 2.05 12.66
N ALA A 420 18.13 1.99 11.32
CA ALA A 420 17.86 3.14 10.47
C ALA A 420 16.46 3.72 10.70
N LEU A 421 15.45 2.87 10.91
CA LEU A 421 14.10 3.31 11.27
C LEU A 421 14.08 4.07 12.59
N LEU A 422 14.69 3.52 13.64
CA LEU A 422 14.76 4.21 14.94
C LEU A 422 15.58 5.50 14.88
N TYR A 423 16.68 5.50 14.10
CA TYR A 423 17.49 6.70 13.82
C TYR A 423 16.64 7.78 13.17
N ALA A 424 15.88 7.43 12.12
CA ALA A 424 15.00 8.35 11.40
C ALA A 424 13.90 8.92 12.32
N VAL A 425 13.20 8.06 13.08
CA VAL A 425 12.14 8.47 14.01
C VAL A 425 12.66 9.44 15.06
N ARG A 426 13.84 9.18 15.64
CA ARG A 426 14.47 10.08 16.65
C ARG A 426 14.84 11.44 16.08
N ARG A 427 15.09 11.55 14.77
CA ARG A 427 15.39 12.80 14.06
C ARG A 427 14.16 13.50 13.50
N GLY A 428 12.98 12.88 13.62
CA GLY A 428 11.75 13.42 13.06
C GLY A 428 11.68 13.35 11.53
N GLU A 429 12.46 12.44 10.92
CA GLU A 429 12.40 12.21 9.48
C GLU A 429 11.11 11.48 9.09
N LEU A 430 10.62 11.75 7.89
CA LEU A 430 9.39 11.17 7.32
C LEU A 430 9.61 10.88 5.85
N ASP A 431 8.88 9.88 5.35
CA ASP A 431 8.82 9.59 3.94
C ASP A 431 8.13 10.71 3.16
N ARG A 432 8.61 10.96 1.96
CA ARG A 432 8.05 11.98 1.07
C ARG A 432 6.80 11.47 0.38
N LEU A 433 5.72 12.26 0.44
CA LEU A 433 4.51 12.01 -0.35
C LEU A 433 4.71 12.51 -1.78
N SER A 434 4.55 11.62 -2.76
CA SER A 434 4.51 11.94 -4.19
C SER A 434 3.09 11.76 -4.73
N ILE A 435 2.55 12.76 -5.43
CA ILE A 435 1.21 12.73 -6.03
C ILE A 435 1.34 12.42 -7.52
N PRO A 436 0.69 11.35 -8.03
CA PRO A 436 0.75 11.00 -9.45
C PRO A 436 0.23 12.14 -10.34
N ALA A 437 0.97 12.46 -11.41
CA ALA A 437 0.56 13.47 -12.38
C ALA A 437 -0.40 12.86 -13.42
N TRP A 438 -1.55 13.46 -13.58
CA TRP A 438 -2.59 13.27 -14.62
C TRP A 438 -2.77 11.85 -15.18
N PRO A 439 -3.11 10.80 -14.35
CA PRO A 439 -3.30 9.44 -14.84
C PRO A 439 -4.48 9.34 -15.84
N LEU A 440 -4.17 8.87 -17.07
CA LEU A 440 -5.11 8.87 -18.19
C LEU A 440 -6.20 7.80 -18.08
N ASP A 441 -5.94 6.70 -17.42
CA ASP A 441 -6.93 5.66 -17.15
C ASP A 441 -8.03 6.16 -16.19
N ILE A 442 -7.64 6.90 -15.15
CA ILE A 442 -8.58 7.57 -14.24
C ILE A 442 -9.31 8.70 -14.95
N LEU A 443 -8.60 9.48 -15.77
CA LEU A 443 -9.18 10.53 -16.60
C LEU A 443 -10.30 9.98 -17.50
N SER A 444 -10.01 8.89 -18.21
CA SER A 444 -10.97 8.21 -19.10
C SER A 444 -12.26 7.85 -18.38
N GLN A 445 -12.14 7.21 -17.23
CA GLN A 445 -13.28 6.81 -16.40
C GLN A 445 -14.11 8.01 -15.90
N GLN A 446 -13.44 9.06 -15.44
CA GLN A 446 -14.10 10.25 -14.90
C GLN A 446 -14.82 11.04 -16.00
N ILE A 447 -14.22 11.16 -17.19
CA ILE A 447 -14.88 11.80 -18.37
C ILE A 447 -16.16 11.05 -18.73
N VAL A 448 -16.11 9.70 -18.81
CA VAL A 448 -17.32 8.89 -19.11
C VAL A 448 -18.40 9.13 -18.04
N ALA A 449 -18.03 9.18 -16.78
CA ALA A 449 -18.97 9.42 -15.68
C ALA A 449 -19.58 10.82 -15.70
N ILE A 450 -18.80 11.85 -15.97
CA ILE A 450 -19.24 13.25 -16.08
C ILE A 450 -20.21 13.38 -17.27
N CYS A 451 -19.79 12.98 -18.47
CA CYS A 451 -20.56 13.11 -19.69
C CYS A 451 -21.80 12.19 -19.74
N SER A 452 -21.84 11.12 -18.93
CA SER A 452 -23.03 10.28 -18.77
C SER A 452 -24.16 10.95 -17.97
N ALA A 453 -23.83 11.97 -17.18
CA ALA A 453 -24.79 12.71 -16.37
C ALA A 453 -25.29 13.98 -17.06
N GLU A 454 -24.42 14.69 -17.77
CA GLU A 454 -24.65 15.99 -18.40
C GLU A 454 -23.86 16.11 -19.70
N THR A 455 -24.30 17.05 -20.56
CA THR A 455 -23.58 17.42 -21.78
C THR A 455 -22.62 18.56 -21.46
N TRP A 456 -21.38 18.46 -21.96
CA TRP A 456 -20.32 19.44 -21.67
C TRP A 456 -19.70 19.98 -22.96
N LYS A 457 -19.30 21.25 -22.94
CA LYS A 457 -18.34 21.76 -23.91
C LYS A 457 -16.96 21.18 -23.56
N THR A 458 -16.17 20.86 -24.56
CA THR A 458 -14.86 20.23 -24.40
C THR A 458 -13.92 21.08 -23.54
N ASP A 459 -13.92 22.40 -23.76
CA ASP A 459 -13.10 23.33 -22.98
C ASP A 459 -13.54 23.48 -21.52
N ASP A 460 -14.86 23.46 -21.25
CA ASP A 460 -15.36 23.51 -19.89
C ASP A 460 -15.04 22.23 -19.12
N LEU A 461 -15.11 21.08 -19.79
CA LEU A 461 -14.72 19.80 -19.24
C LEU A 461 -13.21 19.75 -18.92
N TYR A 462 -12.38 20.24 -19.84
CA TYR A 462 -10.94 20.33 -19.65
C TYR A 462 -10.60 21.23 -18.44
N ARG A 463 -11.23 22.40 -18.35
CA ARG A 463 -11.05 23.32 -17.21
C ARG A 463 -11.49 22.69 -15.89
N LEU A 464 -12.63 21.98 -15.84
CA LEU A 464 -13.07 21.25 -14.65
C LEU A 464 -12.03 20.24 -14.18
N ILE A 465 -11.48 19.45 -15.10
CA ILE A 465 -10.51 18.40 -14.77
C ILE A 465 -9.22 18.99 -14.18
N ARG A 466 -8.74 20.09 -14.77
CA ARG A 466 -7.51 20.77 -14.30
C ARG A 466 -7.66 21.47 -12.95
N ARG A 467 -8.88 21.64 -12.44
CA ARG A 467 -9.10 22.11 -11.05
C ARG A 467 -8.61 21.09 -10.04
N ALA A 468 -8.63 19.79 -10.37
CA ALA A 468 -8.08 18.74 -9.54
C ALA A 468 -6.55 18.80 -9.55
N TYR A 469 -5.92 18.92 -8.38
CA TYR A 469 -4.47 19.15 -8.25
C TYR A 469 -3.59 18.14 -9.01
N PRO A 470 -3.87 16.82 -9.02
CA PRO A 470 -3.12 15.87 -9.84
C PRO A 470 -3.15 16.18 -11.35
N TYR A 471 -4.17 16.90 -11.84
CA TYR A 471 -4.38 17.22 -13.26
C TYR A 471 -4.01 18.67 -13.63
N ARG A 472 -3.36 19.43 -12.74
CA ARG A 472 -2.98 20.82 -12.98
C ARG A 472 -2.15 21.05 -14.24
N GLU A 473 -1.30 20.07 -14.56
CA GLU A 473 -0.38 20.09 -15.70
C GLU A 473 -0.83 19.19 -16.87
N LEU A 474 -2.11 18.74 -16.88
CA LEU A 474 -2.61 17.89 -17.95
C LEU A 474 -2.46 18.59 -19.31
N PRO A 475 -1.69 18.01 -20.27
CA PRO A 475 -1.60 18.57 -21.61
C PRO A 475 -2.95 18.51 -22.35
N ARG A 476 -3.24 19.52 -23.14
CA ARG A 476 -4.48 19.55 -23.94
C ARG A 476 -4.54 18.39 -24.92
N GLU A 477 -3.45 18.07 -25.56
CA GLU A 477 -3.32 16.97 -26.53
C GLU A 477 -3.67 15.62 -25.89
N SER A 478 -3.15 15.35 -24.69
CA SER A 478 -3.46 14.13 -23.95
C SER A 478 -4.93 14.04 -23.55
N PHE A 479 -5.56 15.16 -23.18
CA PHE A 479 -6.98 15.21 -22.89
C PHE A 479 -7.80 14.92 -24.17
N ASP A 480 -7.49 15.60 -25.28
CA ASP A 480 -8.18 15.43 -26.55
C ASP A 480 -8.02 14.00 -27.10
N ALA A 481 -6.83 13.39 -26.93
CA ALA A 481 -6.60 11.98 -27.30
C ALA A 481 -7.49 11.01 -26.50
N VAL A 482 -7.68 11.26 -25.21
CA VAL A 482 -8.61 10.46 -24.39
C VAL A 482 -10.06 10.68 -24.80
N VAL A 483 -10.50 11.90 -25.08
CA VAL A 483 -11.86 12.19 -25.55
C VAL A 483 -12.10 11.54 -26.90
N HIS A 484 -11.12 11.59 -27.82
CA HIS A 484 -11.18 10.92 -29.11
C HIS A 484 -11.31 9.40 -28.95
N LEU A 485 -10.43 8.78 -28.14
CA LEU A 485 -10.49 7.35 -27.82
C LEU A 485 -11.86 6.91 -27.31
N LEU A 486 -12.44 7.66 -26.39
CA LEU A 486 -13.75 7.36 -25.80
C LEU A 486 -14.91 7.61 -26.77
N SER A 487 -14.71 8.41 -27.81
CA SER A 487 -15.71 8.72 -28.84
C SER A 487 -15.71 7.72 -29.99
N THR A 488 -14.52 7.34 -30.47
CA THR A 488 -14.31 6.39 -31.58
C THR A 488 -14.34 4.94 -31.09
N GLY A 489 -13.81 4.71 -29.89
CA GLY A 489 -13.63 3.37 -29.33
C GLY A 489 -12.41 2.64 -29.92
N ILE A 490 -12.19 1.41 -29.45
CA ILE A 490 -11.10 0.53 -29.90
C ILE A 490 -11.71 -0.54 -30.82
N ALA A 491 -11.20 -0.64 -32.04
CA ALA A 491 -11.59 -1.68 -32.97
C ALA A 491 -10.87 -2.98 -32.60
N GLY A 492 -11.59 -4.00 -32.20
CA GLY A 492 -11.07 -5.34 -31.89
C GLY A 492 -11.78 -6.43 -32.71
N ARG A 493 -11.33 -7.69 -32.62
CA ARG A 493 -11.92 -8.84 -33.33
C ARG A 493 -13.43 -9.02 -33.10
N LEU A 494 -13.95 -8.56 -31.96
CA LEU A 494 -15.36 -8.63 -31.56
C LEU A 494 -16.12 -7.30 -31.76
N GLY A 495 -15.64 -6.40 -32.63
CA GLY A 495 -16.19 -5.09 -32.87
C GLY A 495 -15.63 -3.96 -32.00
N TYR A 496 -16.23 -2.77 -32.12
CA TYR A 496 -15.78 -1.58 -31.37
C TYR A 496 -16.11 -1.71 -29.89
N ARG A 497 -15.10 -1.49 -29.04
CA ARG A 497 -15.24 -1.42 -27.55
C ARG A 497 -14.92 -0.03 -27.06
N SER A 498 -15.45 0.34 -25.88
CA SER A 498 -15.16 1.59 -25.18
C SER A 498 -15.64 2.88 -25.85
N SER A 499 -16.45 2.80 -26.88
CA SER A 499 -17.10 3.97 -27.48
C SER A 499 -18.27 4.44 -26.60
N PHE A 500 -17.95 5.18 -25.52
CA PHE A 500 -18.93 5.64 -24.54
C PHE A 500 -19.41 7.05 -24.75
N LEU A 501 -18.71 7.85 -25.59
CA LEU A 501 -19.00 9.24 -25.81
C LEU A 501 -19.46 9.50 -27.26
N HIS A 502 -20.22 10.55 -27.40
CA HIS A 502 -20.50 11.19 -28.68
C HIS A 502 -19.86 12.57 -28.65
N LEU A 503 -18.92 12.80 -29.54
CA LEU A 503 -18.26 14.08 -29.75
C LEU A 503 -18.94 14.76 -30.97
N ASP A 504 -19.58 15.90 -30.75
CA ASP A 504 -20.06 16.78 -31.79
C ASP A 504 -18.93 17.78 -32.11
N GLY A 505 -18.20 17.51 -33.18
CA GLY A 505 -17.07 18.33 -33.59
C GLY A 505 -17.47 19.69 -34.18
N VAL A 506 -18.76 19.92 -34.50
CA VAL A 506 -19.26 21.21 -35.00
C VAL A 506 -19.52 22.18 -33.85
N HIS A 507 -20.15 21.72 -32.78
CA HIS A 507 -20.49 22.54 -31.62
C HIS A 507 -19.51 22.39 -30.46
N ASP A 508 -18.47 21.59 -30.61
CA ASP A 508 -17.49 21.26 -29.60
C ASP A 508 -18.10 20.73 -28.29
N VAL A 509 -19.00 19.77 -28.42
CA VAL A 509 -19.80 19.25 -27.31
C VAL A 509 -19.64 17.74 -27.18
N VAL A 510 -19.44 17.30 -25.92
CA VAL A 510 -19.31 15.89 -25.55
C VAL A 510 -20.47 15.44 -24.67
N ARG A 511 -21.08 14.30 -25.02
CA ARG A 511 -22.16 13.67 -24.24
C ARG A 511 -21.98 12.14 -24.15
N GLY A 512 -22.54 11.55 -23.12
CA GLY A 512 -22.52 10.09 -22.94
C GLY A 512 -23.46 9.37 -23.92
N ARG A 513 -22.99 8.28 -24.55
CA ARG A 513 -23.83 7.36 -25.33
C ARG A 513 -24.68 6.48 -24.41
N ARG A 514 -25.68 5.80 -24.97
CA ARG A 514 -26.47 4.79 -24.26
C ARG A 514 -25.55 3.70 -23.70
N GLY A 515 -25.66 3.40 -22.41
CA GLY A 515 -24.82 2.43 -21.72
C GLY A 515 -23.61 3.03 -20.97
N ALA A 516 -23.14 4.25 -21.31
CA ALA A 516 -22.01 4.90 -20.65
C ALA A 516 -22.19 4.99 -19.11
N ARG A 517 -23.39 5.41 -18.66
CA ARG A 517 -23.71 5.49 -17.23
C ARG A 517 -23.65 4.13 -16.53
N ILE A 518 -24.14 3.06 -17.17
CA ILE A 518 -24.11 1.72 -16.62
C ILE A 518 -22.66 1.25 -16.50
N ALA A 519 -21.85 1.43 -17.53
CA ALA A 519 -20.43 1.09 -17.51
C ALA A 519 -19.71 1.83 -16.38
N ALA A 520 -19.90 3.15 -16.25
CA ALA A 520 -19.30 3.95 -15.17
C ALA A 520 -19.74 3.48 -13.77
N LEU A 521 -21.02 3.17 -13.57
CA LEU A 521 -21.56 2.77 -12.27
C LEU A 521 -21.14 1.35 -11.84
N THR A 522 -21.00 0.41 -12.80
CA THR A 522 -20.76 -1.01 -12.49
C THR A 522 -19.29 -1.39 -12.57
N SER A 523 -18.52 -0.71 -13.41
CA SER A 523 -17.11 -1.05 -13.66
C SER A 523 -16.13 0.04 -13.23
N GLY A 524 -16.62 1.18 -12.73
CA GLY A 524 -15.78 2.27 -12.24
C GLY A 524 -15.08 1.96 -10.90
N GLY A 525 -14.04 2.73 -10.62
CA GLY A 525 -13.23 2.67 -9.39
C GLY A 525 -11.74 2.56 -9.69
N ALA A 526 -10.91 3.08 -8.81
CA ALA A 526 -9.46 3.14 -8.99
C ALA A 526 -8.73 1.87 -8.50
N ILE A 527 -9.38 1.08 -7.64
CA ILE A 527 -8.78 -0.14 -7.07
C ILE A 527 -8.72 -1.21 -8.17
N PRO A 528 -7.53 -1.76 -8.46
CA PRO A 528 -7.41 -2.84 -9.43
C PRO A 528 -8.24 -4.06 -9.02
N ASP A 529 -8.76 -4.78 -10.00
CA ASP A 529 -9.45 -6.05 -9.76
C ASP A 529 -8.40 -7.17 -9.78
N ASN A 530 -8.03 -7.66 -8.61
CA ASN A 530 -7.19 -8.83 -8.49
C ASN A 530 -8.03 -10.07 -8.79
N ALA A 531 -7.42 -11.05 -9.45
CA ALA A 531 -8.09 -12.31 -9.80
C ALA A 531 -8.12 -13.25 -8.57
N ASP A 532 -8.85 -12.85 -7.52
CA ASP A 532 -9.00 -13.67 -6.32
C ASP A 532 -10.14 -14.68 -6.49
N TYR A 533 -9.93 -15.91 -6.00
CA TYR A 533 -10.94 -16.96 -5.92
C TYR A 533 -11.61 -16.94 -4.55
N ASP A 534 -12.95 -17.00 -4.54
CA ASP A 534 -13.71 -17.12 -3.30
C ASP A 534 -13.55 -18.51 -2.70
N VAL A 535 -13.17 -18.62 -1.43
CA VAL A 535 -13.13 -19.86 -0.66
C VAL A 535 -14.49 -20.08 -0.02
N ILE A 536 -15.17 -21.17 -0.40
CA ILE A 536 -16.54 -21.49 0.01
C ILE A 536 -16.55 -22.82 0.78
N LEU A 537 -17.02 -22.80 2.01
CA LEU A 537 -17.22 -23.98 2.85
C LEU A 537 -18.48 -24.74 2.39
N GLU A 538 -18.34 -26.01 2.14
CA GLU A 538 -19.46 -26.93 1.87
C GLU A 538 -19.82 -27.77 3.10
N PRO A 539 -21.09 -28.11 3.30
CA PRO A 539 -22.27 -27.87 2.41
C PRO A 539 -22.92 -26.50 2.61
N ASP A 540 -22.50 -25.72 3.60
CA ASP A 540 -23.22 -24.52 4.08
C ASP A 540 -23.16 -23.34 3.09
N GLY A 541 -22.29 -23.37 2.07
CA GLY A 541 -22.09 -22.29 1.13
C GLY A 541 -21.49 -21.02 1.75
N THR A 542 -20.91 -21.14 2.95
CA THR A 542 -20.34 -20.00 3.68
C THR A 542 -19.04 -19.56 3.04
N ARG A 543 -18.90 -18.26 2.74
CA ARG A 543 -17.66 -17.67 2.25
C ARG A 543 -16.68 -17.49 3.40
N VAL A 544 -15.61 -18.27 3.41
CA VAL A 544 -14.53 -18.21 4.42
C VAL A 544 -13.57 -17.03 4.14
N GLY A 545 -13.20 -16.84 2.88
CA GLY A 545 -12.26 -15.79 2.49
C GLY A 545 -11.96 -15.81 1.00
N THR A 546 -10.74 -15.39 0.64
CA THR A 546 -10.24 -15.44 -0.74
C THR A 546 -8.81 -15.94 -0.77
N VAL A 547 -8.46 -16.63 -1.86
CA VAL A 547 -7.08 -16.98 -2.22
C VAL A 547 -6.75 -16.40 -3.60
N PHE A 548 -5.48 -16.20 -3.85
CA PHE A 548 -5.03 -15.65 -5.13
C PHE A 548 -5.20 -16.69 -6.26
N GLU A 549 -5.40 -16.21 -7.49
CA GLU A 549 -5.65 -17.06 -8.66
C GLU A 549 -4.55 -18.08 -8.89
N ASP A 550 -3.27 -17.69 -8.78
CA ASP A 550 -2.16 -18.61 -9.03
C ASP A 550 -2.13 -19.75 -8.00
N PHE A 551 -2.39 -19.45 -6.71
CA PHE A 551 -2.56 -20.49 -5.70
C PHE A 551 -3.71 -21.43 -6.03
N ALA A 552 -4.87 -20.87 -6.45
CA ALA A 552 -6.03 -21.67 -6.78
C ALA A 552 -5.81 -22.55 -8.03
N VAL A 553 -5.03 -22.08 -9.00
CA VAL A 553 -4.73 -22.82 -10.25
C VAL A 553 -3.70 -23.94 -10.00
N GLU A 554 -2.72 -23.69 -9.12
CA GLU A 554 -1.65 -24.65 -8.79
C GLU A 554 -2.08 -25.70 -7.73
N SER A 555 -3.15 -25.45 -6.98
CA SER A 555 -3.67 -26.37 -5.96
C SER A 555 -4.47 -27.51 -6.56
N MET A 556 -4.42 -28.67 -5.92
CA MET A 556 -5.17 -29.87 -6.31
C MET A 556 -6.30 -30.20 -5.32
N THR A 557 -7.22 -31.04 -5.76
CA THR A 557 -8.24 -31.62 -4.88
C THR A 557 -7.54 -32.50 -3.83
N GLY A 558 -7.87 -32.29 -2.56
CA GLY A 558 -7.26 -32.96 -1.42
C GLY A 558 -6.23 -32.10 -0.67
N ASP A 559 -5.68 -31.05 -1.30
CA ASP A 559 -4.74 -30.15 -0.63
C ASP A 559 -5.36 -29.49 0.59
N VAL A 560 -4.58 -29.39 1.65
CA VAL A 560 -4.99 -28.72 2.91
C VAL A 560 -4.24 -27.40 3.05
N PHE A 561 -4.98 -26.33 3.31
CA PHE A 561 -4.38 -25.01 3.51
C PHE A 561 -4.99 -24.25 4.69
N LEU A 562 -4.22 -23.31 5.25
CA LEU A 562 -4.59 -22.48 6.39
C LEU A 562 -5.23 -21.17 5.91
N LEU A 563 -6.42 -20.85 6.41
CA LEU A 563 -7.03 -19.55 6.19
C LEU A 563 -7.94 -19.19 7.37
N GLY A 564 -7.69 -18.04 8.03
CA GLY A 564 -8.46 -17.58 9.17
C GLY A 564 -8.24 -18.42 10.44
N ASN A 565 -7.03 -18.95 10.63
CA ASN A 565 -6.63 -19.84 11.73
C ASN A 565 -7.35 -21.20 11.73
N SER A 566 -7.92 -21.60 10.59
CA SER A 566 -8.55 -22.90 10.37
C SER A 566 -7.96 -23.59 9.16
N ALA A 567 -7.82 -24.92 9.24
CA ALA A 567 -7.31 -25.75 8.16
C ALA A 567 -8.46 -26.20 7.25
N TRP A 568 -8.32 -25.99 5.95
CA TRP A 568 -9.33 -26.28 4.94
C TRP A 568 -8.80 -27.26 3.91
N ARG A 569 -9.55 -28.33 3.63
CA ARG A 569 -9.24 -29.27 2.55
C ARG A 569 -9.98 -28.87 1.28
N ILE A 570 -9.26 -28.80 0.15
CA ILE A 570 -9.86 -28.50 -1.16
C ILE A 570 -10.66 -29.71 -1.66
N ARG A 571 -11.95 -29.53 -1.87
CA ARG A 571 -12.82 -30.52 -2.50
C ARG A 571 -12.88 -30.37 -4.02
N LYS A 572 -12.95 -29.12 -4.48
CA LYS A 572 -13.07 -28.80 -5.91
C LYS A 572 -12.66 -27.37 -6.19
N ILE A 573 -12.06 -27.15 -7.34
CA ILE A 573 -11.78 -25.81 -7.85
C ILE A 573 -12.69 -25.55 -9.04
N GLU A 574 -13.48 -24.47 -8.95
CA GLU A 574 -14.42 -24.04 -9.98
C GLU A 574 -14.04 -22.64 -10.48
N ARG A 575 -14.76 -22.13 -11.50
CA ARG A 575 -14.51 -20.77 -12.04
C ARG A 575 -14.68 -19.69 -10.97
N GLY A 576 -13.55 -19.19 -10.44
CA GLY A 576 -13.51 -18.14 -9.43
C GLY A 576 -13.89 -18.59 -8.02
N ARG A 577 -13.94 -19.92 -7.74
CA ARG A 577 -14.26 -20.48 -6.42
C ARG A 577 -13.39 -21.68 -6.12
N VAL A 578 -12.99 -21.80 -4.85
CA VAL A 578 -12.38 -22.98 -4.25
C VAL A 578 -13.38 -23.52 -3.20
N LEU A 579 -13.94 -24.69 -3.47
CA LEU A 579 -14.87 -25.35 -2.57
C LEU A 579 -14.05 -26.17 -1.58
N VAL A 580 -14.31 -25.95 -0.28
CA VAL A 580 -13.53 -26.55 0.81
C VAL A 580 -14.41 -27.21 1.86
N GLU A 581 -13.79 -28.11 2.62
CA GLU A 581 -14.34 -28.68 3.85
C GLU A 581 -13.35 -28.50 5.01
N ASP A 582 -13.79 -28.72 6.24
CA ASP A 582 -12.91 -28.71 7.42
C ASP A 582 -11.90 -29.86 7.34
N ALA A 583 -10.63 -29.58 7.43
CA ALA A 583 -9.55 -30.56 7.34
C ALA A 583 -9.35 -31.40 8.60
N ARG A 584 -10.12 -31.19 9.66
CA ARG A 584 -10.14 -32.00 10.90
C ARG A 584 -8.76 -32.29 11.49
N GLY A 585 -7.91 -31.25 11.60
CA GLY A 585 -6.61 -31.34 12.25
C GLY A 585 -5.46 -31.86 11.38
N GLN A 586 -5.66 -32.01 10.08
CA GLN A 586 -4.55 -32.30 9.16
C GLN A 586 -3.58 -31.14 9.08
N ALA A 587 -2.30 -31.43 8.88
CA ALA A 587 -1.26 -30.42 8.73
C ALA A 587 -1.52 -29.55 7.48
N PRO A 588 -1.73 -28.23 7.62
CA PRO A 588 -2.04 -27.38 6.49
C PRO A 588 -0.79 -26.77 5.85
N ASN A 589 -0.81 -26.61 4.54
CA ASN A 589 0.07 -25.69 3.84
C ASN A 589 -0.41 -24.25 4.04
N VAL A 590 0.50 -23.29 4.01
CA VAL A 590 0.11 -21.88 4.06
C VAL A 590 -0.05 -21.35 2.62
N PRO A 591 -1.24 -20.85 2.22
CA PRO A 591 -1.45 -20.34 0.89
C PRO A 591 -0.51 -19.16 0.61
N PHE A 592 -0.18 -18.94 -0.65
CA PHE A 592 0.52 -17.75 -1.05
C PHE A 592 -0.44 -16.74 -1.73
N TRP A 593 -0.16 -15.49 -1.53
CA TRP A 593 -0.78 -14.38 -2.23
C TRP A 593 0.33 -13.62 -2.94
N ILE A 594 0.16 -13.33 -4.21
CA ILE A 594 1.04 -12.39 -4.90
C ILE A 594 0.70 -11.01 -4.34
N GLY A 595 1.55 -10.54 -3.50
CA GLY A 595 1.52 -9.24 -2.88
C GLY A 595 2.86 -9.07 -2.22
N GLU A 596 3.75 -8.35 -2.89
CA GLU A 596 5.02 -7.99 -2.31
C GLU A 596 4.79 -7.14 -1.07
N ALA A 597 5.63 -7.31 -0.07
CA ALA A 597 5.77 -6.29 0.95
C ALA A 597 6.08 -4.95 0.25
N PRO A 598 5.60 -3.82 0.77
CA PRO A 598 5.94 -2.51 0.21
C PRO A 598 7.45 -2.38 0.02
N ALA A 599 7.87 -1.75 -1.07
CA ALA A 599 9.27 -1.43 -1.28
C ALA A 599 9.77 -0.47 -0.19
N ARG A 600 11.05 -0.55 0.15
CA ARG A 600 11.69 0.40 1.06
C ARG A 600 11.69 1.79 0.44
N THR A 601 11.31 2.80 1.23
CA THR A 601 11.31 4.20 0.79
C THR A 601 12.73 4.72 0.56
N SER A 602 12.87 5.72 -0.29
CA SER A 602 14.16 6.34 -0.58
C SER A 602 14.77 7.00 0.66
N GLU A 603 13.94 7.62 1.49
CA GLU A 603 14.35 8.25 2.75
C GLU A 603 14.89 7.21 3.74
N LEU A 604 14.21 6.08 3.86
CA LEU A 604 14.71 4.99 4.72
C LEU A 604 15.98 4.37 4.14
N SER A 605 16.11 4.23 2.82
CA SER A 605 17.33 3.75 2.15
C SER A 605 18.52 4.67 2.42
N THR A 606 18.30 5.99 2.41
CA THR A 606 19.33 6.97 2.82
C THR A 606 19.69 6.80 4.31
N CYS A 607 18.72 6.60 5.20
CA CYS A 607 19.01 6.34 6.61
C CYS A 607 19.79 5.02 6.82
N VAL A 608 19.50 3.96 6.06
CA VAL A 608 20.29 2.72 6.06
C VAL A 608 21.74 3.00 5.66
N SER A 609 21.95 3.78 4.61
CA SER A 609 23.30 4.19 4.16
C SER A 609 24.04 5.01 5.22
N ILE A 610 23.35 5.93 5.90
CA ILE A 610 23.91 6.73 7.00
C ILE A 610 24.36 5.82 8.17
N VAL A 611 23.52 4.86 8.55
CA VAL A 611 23.86 3.93 9.64
C VAL A 611 25.04 3.04 9.25
N ARG A 612 25.03 2.46 8.04
CA ARG A 612 26.16 1.67 7.51
C ARG A 612 27.46 2.47 7.48
N GLN A 613 27.42 3.72 7.00
CA GLN A 613 28.61 4.58 6.96
C GLN A 613 29.08 4.92 8.38
N ALA A 614 28.15 5.24 9.29
CA ALA A 614 28.51 5.56 10.67
C ALA A 614 29.19 4.40 11.39
N ILE A 615 28.78 3.16 11.12
CA ILE A 615 29.45 1.95 11.62
C ILE A 615 30.82 1.80 10.93
N ALA A 616 30.88 1.94 9.60
CA ALA A 616 32.11 1.81 8.80
C ALA A 616 33.22 2.76 9.26
N ASP A 617 32.86 3.99 9.64
CA ASP A 617 33.80 5.01 10.16
C ASP A 617 34.35 4.69 11.55
N ARG A 618 33.64 3.86 12.32
CA ARG A 618 33.98 3.51 13.71
C ARG A 618 34.41 2.07 13.91
N LEU A 619 34.74 1.33 12.85
CA LEU A 619 35.11 -0.07 12.96
C LEU A 619 36.37 -0.30 13.79
N HIS A 620 37.27 0.70 13.86
CA HIS A 620 38.49 0.69 14.65
C HIS A 620 38.22 0.82 16.18
N ASP A 621 37.05 1.34 16.58
CA ASP A 621 36.60 1.48 17.97
C ASP A 621 35.23 0.81 18.16
N ARG A 622 35.25 -0.50 18.45
CA ARG A 622 34.05 -1.31 18.68
C ARG A 622 33.13 -0.71 19.75
N ASN A 623 33.72 -0.30 20.88
CA ASN A 623 32.93 0.21 22.00
C ASN A 623 32.33 1.60 21.69
N GLY A 624 33.06 2.46 20.99
CA GLY A 624 32.53 3.74 20.52
C GLY A 624 31.45 3.59 19.49
N CYS A 625 31.56 2.58 18.61
CA CYS A 625 30.51 2.26 17.62
C CYS A 625 29.23 1.76 18.31
N ILE A 626 29.35 0.82 19.26
CA ILE A 626 28.21 0.29 20.03
C ILE A 626 27.51 1.43 20.77
N ARG A 627 28.26 2.29 21.47
CA ARG A 627 27.69 3.46 22.14
C ARG A 627 26.95 4.38 21.15
N TRP A 628 27.54 4.67 20.00
CA TRP A 628 26.89 5.49 18.98
C TRP A 628 25.55 4.90 18.53
N LEU A 629 25.50 3.57 18.30
CA LEU A 629 24.25 2.86 17.90
C LEU A 629 23.20 2.88 19.03
N CYS A 630 23.61 2.71 20.27
CA CYS A 630 22.69 2.81 21.40
C CYS A 630 22.13 4.22 21.55
N ASP A 631 22.98 5.26 21.45
CA ASP A 631 22.58 6.65 21.66
C ASP A 631 21.74 7.20 20.50
N ASN A 632 22.14 6.93 19.24
CA ASN A 632 21.53 7.53 18.06
C ASN A 632 20.44 6.67 17.44
N ALA A 633 20.63 5.35 17.36
CA ALA A 633 19.66 4.41 16.81
C ALA A 633 18.81 3.70 17.87
N GLY A 634 19.15 3.81 19.18
CA GLY A 634 18.39 3.21 20.25
C GLY A 634 18.42 1.69 20.29
N LEU A 635 19.48 1.10 19.73
CA LEU A 635 19.66 -0.34 19.80
C LEU A 635 20.07 -0.77 21.21
N PRO A 636 19.61 -1.92 21.72
CA PRO A 636 20.22 -2.55 22.88
C PRO A 636 21.65 -2.99 22.53
N GLU A 637 22.53 -3.07 23.53
CA GLU A 637 23.95 -3.36 23.37
C GLU A 637 24.21 -4.65 22.54
N PRO A 638 23.50 -5.79 22.77
CA PRO A 638 23.67 -6.98 21.95
C PRO A 638 23.36 -6.74 20.45
N ALA A 639 22.28 -6.03 20.15
CA ALA A 639 21.89 -5.69 18.78
C ALA A 639 22.91 -4.76 18.11
N ALA A 640 23.43 -3.77 18.85
CA ALA A 640 24.47 -2.88 18.38
C ALA A 640 25.79 -3.64 18.10
N ALA A 641 26.13 -4.63 18.94
CA ALA A 641 27.30 -5.49 18.73
C ALA A 641 27.12 -6.38 17.47
N ALA A 642 25.93 -6.96 17.26
CA ALA A 642 25.63 -7.76 16.09
C ALA A 642 25.66 -6.91 14.80
N ALA A 643 25.12 -5.70 14.82
CA ALA A 643 25.19 -4.77 13.70
C ALA A 643 26.64 -4.38 13.35
N TRP A 644 27.48 -4.12 14.37
CA TRP A 644 28.90 -3.86 14.17
C TRP A 644 29.62 -5.04 13.55
N ALA A 645 29.39 -6.27 14.07
CA ALA A 645 30.02 -7.50 13.55
C ALA A 645 29.66 -7.73 12.10
N TYR A 646 28.38 -7.58 11.75
CA TYR A 646 27.88 -7.73 10.36
C TYR A 646 28.57 -6.79 9.37
N VAL A 647 28.62 -5.48 9.68
CA VAL A 647 29.25 -4.49 8.82
C VAL A 647 30.77 -4.66 8.77
N SER A 648 31.40 -5.05 9.89
CA SER A 648 32.82 -5.34 9.96
C SER A 648 33.22 -6.48 9.03
N GLU A 649 32.46 -7.58 9.07
CA GLU A 649 32.70 -8.74 8.21
C GLU A 649 32.51 -8.40 6.74
N GLY A 650 31.44 -7.69 6.38
CA GLY A 650 31.22 -7.22 5.00
C GLY A 650 32.35 -6.33 4.48
N LYS A 651 32.85 -5.40 5.29
CA LYS A 651 33.99 -4.55 4.93
C LYS A 651 35.28 -5.36 4.78
N ARG A 652 35.47 -6.40 5.59
CA ARG A 652 36.65 -7.28 5.50
C ARG A 652 36.73 -7.95 4.15
N VAL A 653 35.59 -8.44 3.60
CA VAL A 653 35.52 -9.13 2.31
C VAL A 653 35.61 -8.13 1.15
N LEU A 654 34.75 -7.11 1.16
CA LEU A 654 34.63 -6.15 0.02
C LEU A 654 35.62 -4.99 0.09
N SER A 655 36.41 -4.83 1.18
CA SER A 655 37.29 -3.69 1.46
C SER A 655 36.55 -2.36 1.62
N ALA A 656 35.25 -2.33 1.45
CA ALA A 656 34.39 -1.15 1.56
C ALA A 656 32.98 -1.57 2.00
N VAL A 657 32.15 -0.58 2.37
CA VAL A 657 30.75 -0.80 2.75
C VAL A 657 29.84 -0.14 1.71
N PRO A 658 28.86 -0.85 1.14
CA PRO A 658 27.93 -0.27 0.17
C PRO A 658 26.99 0.74 0.84
N THR A 659 26.86 1.92 0.23
CA THR A 659 26.00 3.02 0.68
C THR A 659 25.40 3.75 -0.52
N ASP A 660 24.58 4.75 -0.30
CA ASP A 660 24.05 5.63 -1.35
C ASP A 660 25.14 6.45 -2.07
N ARG A 661 26.36 6.51 -1.51
CA ARG A 661 27.53 7.15 -2.10
C ARG A 661 28.60 6.18 -2.61
N ARG A 662 28.34 4.88 -2.51
CA ARG A 662 29.29 3.84 -2.95
C ARG A 662 28.55 2.60 -3.39
N VAL A 663 28.69 2.28 -4.68
CA VAL A 663 28.20 1.07 -5.30
C VAL A 663 29.36 0.10 -5.51
N ILE A 664 29.16 -1.17 -5.16
CA ILE A 664 30.19 -2.19 -5.26
C ILE A 664 29.68 -3.30 -6.18
N ALA A 665 30.44 -3.60 -7.23
CA ALA A 665 30.24 -4.81 -8.03
C ALA A 665 31.10 -5.92 -7.43
N GLU A 666 30.46 -6.99 -6.97
CA GLU A 666 31.08 -8.19 -6.45
C GLU A 666 30.88 -9.33 -7.44
N ARG A 667 31.98 -10.02 -7.84
CA ARG A 667 31.93 -11.18 -8.70
C ARG A 667 32.54 -12.40 -7.98
N PHE A 668 31.84 -13.52 -8.06
CA PHE A 668 32.33 -14.83 -7.62
C PHE A 668 31.77 -15.93 -8.52
N PHE A 669 32.33 -17.12 -8.41
CA PHE A 669 31.88 -18.30 -9.17
C PHE A 669 31.22 -19.30 -8.22
N ASP A 670 30.07 -19.79 -8.63
CA ASP A 670 29.37 -20.83 -7.88
C ASP A 670 30.02 -22.22 -8.08
N GLU A 671 29.55 -23.24 -7.34
CA GLU A 671 30.08 -24.60 -7.40
C GLU A 671 29.98 -25.25 -8.80
N SER A 672 29.06 -24.78 -9.64
CA SER A 672 28.89 -25.21 -11.02
C SER A 672 29.79 -24.46 -12.02
N GLY A 673 30.58 -23.48 -11.55
CA GLY A 673 31.39 -22.59 -12.36
C GLY A 673 30.63 -21.45 -13.01
N GLY A 674 29.36 -21.27 -12.65
CA GLY A 674 28.54 -20.15 -13.09
C GLY A 674 28.99 -18.84 -12.45
N MET A 675 29.13 -17.78 -13.25
CA MET A 675 29.49 -16.46 -12.75
C MET A 675 28.29 -15.76 -12.10
N GLN A 676 28.45 -15.35 -10.84
CA GLN A 676 27.51 -14.54 -10.12
C GLN A 676 28.06 -13.12 -10.00
N LEU A 677 27.29 -12.16 -10.47
CA LEU A 677 27.61 -10.74 -10.39
C LEU A 677 26.59 -10.03 -9.52
N ILE A 678 27.03 -9.50 -8.40
CA ILE A 678 26.18 -8.74 -7.48
C ILE A 678 26.54 -7.28 -7.51
N LEU A 679 25.56 -6.44 -7.77
CA LEU A 679 25.67 -5.00 -7.58
C LEU A 679 25.07 -4.66 -6.21
N HIS A 680 25.93 -4.32 -5.25
CA HIS A 680 25.52 -3.79 -3.96
C HIS A 680 25.10 -2.33 -4.13
N ALA A 681 23.80 -2.08 -4.08
CA ALA A 681 23.18 -0.80 -4.37
C ALA A 681 21.98 -0.58 -3.42
N PRO A 682 22.17 0.02 -2.24
CA PRO A 682 21.11 0.11 -1.22
C PRO A 682 20.10 1.22 -1.49
N PHE A 683 19.64 1.36 -2.74
CA PHE A 683 18.70 2.39 -3.18
C PHE A 683 17.21 1.99 -3.03
N GLY A 684 16.93 0.75 -2.67
CA GLY A 684 15.58 0.22 -2.58
C GLY A 684 15.16 -0.59 -3.82
N SER A 685 14.22 -1.52 -3.64
CA SER A 685 13.88 -2.51 -4.67
C SER A 685 13.29 -1.90 -5.94
N ARG A 686 12.61 -0.76 -5.89
CA ARG A 686 12.03 -0.09 -7.08
C ARG A 686 13.11 0.41 -8.04
N ILE A 687 14.16 1.04 -7.51
CA ILE A 687 15.33 1.50 -8.29
C ILE A 687 16.13 0.29 -8.76
N ASN A 688 16.40 -0.67 -7.87
CA ASN A 688 17.21 -1.84 -8.18
C ASN A 688 16.54 -2.75 -9.24
N ARG A 689 15.22 -2.91 -9.22
CA ARG A 689 14.47 -3.61 -10.28
C ARG A 689 14.56 -2.89 -11.62
N ALA A 690 14.41 -1.58 -11.62
CA ALA A 690 14.58 -0.78 -12.83
C ALA A 690 15.99 -0.95 -13.40
N TRP A 691 17.00 -0.86 -12.54
CA TRP A 691 18.39 -1.04 -12.94
C TRP A 691 18.68 -2.46 -13.46
N GLY A 692 18.21 -3.49 -12.74
CA GLY A 692 18.36 -4.88 -13.13
C GLY A 692 17.69 -5.22 -14.47
N LEU A 693 16.48 -4.71 -14.71
CA LEU A 693 15.77 -4.88 -15.99
C LEU A 693 16.52 -4.19 -17.15
N ALA A 694 17.01 -2.97 -16.94
CA ALA A 694 17.76 -2.24 -17.95
C ALA A 694 19.10 -2.92 -18.27
N LEU A 695 19.83 -3.37 -17.24
CA LEU A 695 21.06 -4.14 -17.41
C LEU A 695 20.81 -5.44 -18.17
N ARG A 696 19.78 -6.20 -17.75
CA ARG A 696 19.40 -7.46 -18.44
C ARG A 696 19.17 -7.22 -19.94
N LYS A 697 18.39 -6.21 -20.31
CA LYS A 697 18.12 -5.86 -21.73
C LYS A 697 19.42 -5.51 -22.46
N ARG A 698 20.31 -4.74 -21.83
CA ARG A 698 21.60 -4.37 -22.43
C ARG A 698 22.53 -5.57 -22.60
N PHE A 699 22.68 -6.39 -21.58
CA PHE A 699 23.51 -7.61 -21.66
C PHE A 699 23.02 -8.57 -22.74
N CYS A 700 21.70 -8.86 -22.79
CA CYS A 700 21.14 -9.71 -23.81
C CYS A 700 21.41 -9.20 -25.23
N ARG A 701 21.38 -7.86 -25.44
CA ARG A 701 21.69 -7.25 -26.76
C ARG A 701 23.17 -7.22 -27.06
N SER A 702 24.04 -7.03 -26.08
CA SER A 702 25.48 -6.87 -26.28
C SER A 702 26.18 -8.21 -26.47
N PHE A 703 25.71 -9.26 -25.82
CA PHE A 703 26.42 -10.54 -25.73
C PHE A 703 25.65 -11.74 -26.30
N ASP A 704 24.43 -11.52 -26.79
CA ASP A 704 23.57 -12.54 -27.42
C ASP A 704 23.33 -13.79 -26.54
N PHE A 705 23.14 -13.57 -25.21
CA PHE A 705 22.81 -14.65 -24.28
C PHE A 705 21.75 -14.22 -23.25
N GLU A 706 21.02 -15.20 -22.74
CA GLU A 706 20.01 -14.98 -21.70
C GLU A 706 20.68 -15.02 -20.32
N LEU A 707 20.45 -13.98 -19.51
CA LEU A 707 20.88 -13.93 -18.12
C LEU A 707 19.69 -13.87 -17.17
N GLN A 708 19.88 -14.42 -16.00
CA GLN A 708 18.92 -14.31 -14.91
C GLN A 708 19.26 -13.08 -14.06
N ALA A 709 18.24 -12.34 -13.70
CA ALA A 709 18.40 -11.19 -12.83
C ALA A 709 17.39 -11.24 -11.68
N ALA A 710 17.84 -10.88 -10.49
CA ALA A 710 17.00 -10.70 -9.32
C ALA A 710 17.38 -9.41 -8.61
N ALA A 711 16.41 -8.68 -8.07
CA ALA A 711 16.64 -7.42 -7.39
C ALA A 711 15.96 -7.39 -6.02
N THR A 712 16.69 -6.88 -5.03
CA THR A 712 16.24 -6.69 -3.65
C THR A 712 16.39 -5.23 -3.23
N GLU A 713 16.12 -4.92 -1.97
CA GLU A 713 16.27 -3.56 -1.43
C GLU A 713 17.72 -3.07 -1.46
N ASP A 714 18.70 -3.98 -1.33
CA ASP A 714 20.10 -3.65 -1.14
C ASP A 714 21.01 -3.97 -2.34
N GLY A 715 20.44 -4.55 -3.41
CA GLY A 715 21.23 -4.85 -4.60
C GLY A 715 20.54 -5.69 -5.66
N ILE A 716 21.34 -6.00 -6.66
CA ILE A 716 20.92 -6.74 -7.87
C ILE A 716 21.87 -7.92 -8.03
N ASN A 717 21.34 -9.10 -8.28
CA ASN A 717 22.10 -10.26 -8.72
C ASN A 717 21.88 -10.50 -10.21
N LEU A 718 22.97 -10.70 -10.94
CA LEU A 718 23.02 -11.13 -12.33
C LEU A 718 23.77 -12.46 -12.41
N SER A 719 23.06 -13.54 -12.78
CA SER A 719 23.66 -14.86 -12.94
C SER A 719 23.97 -15.09 -14.41
N LEU A 720 25.24 -15.33 -14.70
CA LEU A 720 25.78 -15.49 -16.04
C LEU A 720 26.35 -16.93 -16.22
N GLY A 721 26.27 -17.46 -17.41
CA GLY A 721 26.84 -18.78 -17.71
C GLY A 721 28.39 -18.77 -17.67
N PRO A 722 29.04 -19.93 -17.57
CA PRO A 722 30.48 -20.04 -17.39
C PRO A 722 31.32 -19.57 -18.60
N GLN A 723 30.69 -19.28 -19.73
CA GLN A 723 31.38 -18.93 -20.99
C GLN A 723 31.64 -17.44 -21.17
N HIS A 724 31.20 -16.59 -20.25
CA HIS A 724 31.24 -15.13 -20.41
C HIS A 724 32.19 -14.50 -19.38
N SER A 725 33.16 -13.79 -19.86
CA SER A 725 34.10 -12.99 -19.03
C SER A 725 34.25 -11.61 -19.63
N PHE A 726 34.18 -10.59 -18.77
CA PHE A 726 34.42 -9.19 -19.09
C PHE A 726 35.08 -8.48 -17.90
N PRO A 727 35.78 -7.37 -18.12
CA PRO A 727 36.28 -6.56 -17.01
C PRO A 727 35.13 -6.11 -16.13
N LEU A 728 35.23 -6.37 -14.82
CA LEU A 728 34.10 -6.16 -13.89
C LEU A 728 33.65 -4.71 -13.85
N GLU A 729 34.58 -3.79 -14.03
CA GLU A 729 34.33 -2.34 -14.06
C GLU A 729 33.42 -1.90 -15.22
N ASP A 730 33.39 -2.65 -16.30
CA ASP A 730 32.56 -2.35 -17.49
C ASP A 730 31.08 -2.41 -17.19
N VAL A 731 30.66 -3.14 -16.14
CA VAL A 731 29.23 -3.24 -15.75
C VAL A 731 28.61 -1.85 -15.49
N PHE A 732 29.39 -0.91 -15.00
CA PHE A 732 28.94 0.45 -14.72
C PHE A 732 28.80 1.33 -15.98
N GLN A 733 29.31 0.89 -17.13
CA GLN A 733 29.27 1.62 -18.39
C GLN A 733 28.11 1.19 -19.31
N PHE A 734 27.46 0.05 -19.02
CA PHE A 734 26.40 -0.50 -19.87
C PHE A 734 25.13 0.34 -19.89
N LEU A 735 24.92 1.22 -18.91
CA LEU A 735 23.72 2.03 -18.82
C LEU A 735 24.07 3.50 -18.56
N ARG A 736 23.45 4.42 -19.31
CA ARG A 736 23.63 5.87 -19.18
C ARG A 736 22.32 6.55 -18.84
N SER A 737 22.40 7.65 -18.10
CA SER A 737 21.25 8.40 -17.59
C SER A 737 20.31 8.90 -18.70
N HIS A 738 20.84 9.24 -19.88
CA HIS A 738 20.06 9.75 -21.01
C HIS A 738 19.31 8.66 -21.80
N GLN A 739 19.74 7.39 -21.68
CA GLN A 739 19.15 6.25 -22.41
C GLN A 739 18.26 5.36 -21.52
N VAL A 740 18.25 5.59 -20.22
CA VAL A 740 17.66 4.67 -19.25
C VAL A 740 16.16 4.49 -19.45
N GLU A 741 15.44 5.57 -19.77
CA GLU A 741 13.99 5.54 -19.91
C GLU A 741 13.55 4.74 -21.14
N GLU A 742 14.19 4.96 -22.28
CA GLU A 742 13.94 4.20 -23.51
C GLU A 742 14.30 2.72 -23.33
N THR A 743 15.48 2.45 -22.74
CA THR A 743 15.90 1.06 -22.44
C THR A 743 14.93 0.37 -21.51
N LEU A 744 14.45 1.06 -20.47
CA LEU A 744 13.47 0.51 -19.52
C LEU A 744 12.10 0.29 -20.18
N ALA A 745 11.64 1.22 -21.02
CA ALA A 745 10.39 1.05 -21.75
C ALA A 745 10.42 -0.23 -22.58
N GLN A 746 11.52 -0.48 -23.32
CA GLN A 746 11.70 -1.71 -24.08
C GLN A 746 11.84 -2.97 -23.19
N ALA A 747 12.54 -2.86 -22.06
CA ALA A 747 12.73 -3.98 -21.14
C ALA A 747 11.42 -4.40 -20.45
N VAL A 748 10.57 -3.43 -20.10
CA VAL A 748 9.29 -3.67 -19.44
C VAL A 748 8.29 -4.36 -20.38
N LEU A 749 8.31 -4.08 -21.67
CA LEU A 749 7.41 -4.72 -22.65
C LEU A 749 7.53 -6.25 -22.62
N SER A 750 8.72 -6.80 -22.45
CA SER A 750 8.95 -8.25 -22.34
C SER A 750 8.79 -8.81 -20.92
N SER A 751 8.34 -8.00 -19.97
CA SER A 751 8.16 -8.40 -18.56
C SER A 751 6.68 -8.68 -18.24
N PRO A 752 6.38 -9.66 -17.34
CA PRO A 752 5.04 -9.88 -16.82
C PRO A 752 4.40 -8.64 -16.19
N LEU A 753 5.22 -7.69 -15.76
CA LEU A 753 4.79 -6.41 -15.21
C LEU A 753 3.90 -5.63 -16.18
N PHE A 754 4.26 -5.59 -17.47
CA PHE A 754 3.47 -4.90 -18.50
C PHE A 754 2.07 -5.51 -18.66
N SER A 755 1.96 -6.83 -18.76
CA SER A 755 0.67 -7.53 -18.95
C SER A 755 -0.28 -7.30 -17.76
N VAL A 756 0.25 -7.31 -16.52
CA VAL A 756 -0.54 -7.04 -15.31
C VAL A 756 -1.02 -5.58 -15.31
N ARG A 757 -0.11 -4.63 -15.55
CA ARG A 757 -0.43 -3.20 -15.56
C ARG A 757 -1.37 -2.84 -16.73
N TRP A 758 -1.20 -3.45 -17.90
CA TRP A 758 -2.08 -3.32 -19.03
C TRP A 758 -3.53 -3.65 -18.67
N ARG A 759 -3.76 -4.82 -18.07
CA ARG A 759 -5.09 -5.22 -17.59
C ARG A 759 -5.70 -4.23 -16.60
N TRP A 760 -4.88 -3.70 -15.68
CA TRP A 760 -5.33 -2.70 -14.70
C TRP A 760 -5.71 -1.38 -15.38
N THR A 761 -4.87 -0.89 -16.28
CA THR A 761 -5.13 0.33 -17.07
C THR A 761 -6.42 0.20 -17.88
N LEU A 762 -6.60 -0.92 -18.61
CA LEU A 762 -7.83 -1.18 -19.36
C LEU A 762 -9.08 -1.18 -18.48
N THR A 763 -8.98 -1.79 -17.29
CA THR A 763 -10.12 -1.89 -16.37
C THR A 763 -10.47 -0.52 -15.77
N ARG A 764 -9.47 0.27 -15.39
CA ARG A 764 -9.67 1.63 -14.88
C ARG A 764 -10.19 2.58 -15.97
N ALA A 765 -9.70 2.43 -17.20
CA ALA A 765 -10.15 3.23 -18.35
C ALA A 765 -11.53 2.81 -18.89
N LEU A 766 -12.20 1.81 -18.31
CA LEU A 766 -13.45 1.20 -18.80
C LEU A 766 -13.31 0.52 -20.18
N ALA A 767 -12.09 0.31 -20.68
CA ALA A 767 -11.86 -0.45 -21.92
C ALA A 767 -12.14 -1.95 -21.70
N LEU A 768 -11.95 -2.42 -20.48
CA LEU A 768 -12.29 -3.76 -20.01
C LEU A 768 -13.30 -3.67 -18.86
N LEU A 769 -14.55 -4.06 -19.13
CA LEU A 769 -15.59 -3.98 -18.13
C LEU A 769 -15.52 -5.15 -17.13
N ARG A 770 -15.78 -4.87 -15.85
CA ARG A 770 -15.85 -5.87 -14.77
C ARG A 770 -17.16 -6.66 -14.80
N PHE A 771 -18.23 -6.04 -15.33
CA PHE A 771 -19.58 -6.61 -15.38
C PHE A 771 -20.14 -6.54 -16.79
N SER A 772 -20.87 -7.58 -17.17
CA SER A 772 -21.65 -7.64 -18.43
C SER A 772 -22.99 -8.33 -18.15
N GLY A 773 -24.09 -7.73 -18.57
CA GLY A 773 -25.43 -8.28 -18.35
C GLY A 773 -25.78 -8.50 -16.86
N GLY A 774 -25.26 -7.67 -15.94
CA GLY A 774 -25.47 -7.80 -14.50
C GLY A 774 -24.63 -8.88 -13.81
N ARG A 775 -23.76 -9.58 -14.54
CA ARG A 775 -22.88 -10.62 -14.00
C ARG A 775 -21.42 -10.17 -14.06
N ARG A 776 -20.64 -10.56 -13.04
CA ARG A 776 -19.18 -10.32 -13.04
C ARG A 776 -18.53 -11.18 -14.14
N ILE A 777 -17.61 -10.57 -14.88
CA ILE A 777 -16.85 -11.28 -15.92
C ILE A 777 -15.74 -12.07 -15.23
N PRO A 778 -15.61 -13.39 -15.49
CA PRO A 778 -14.56 -14.22 -14.92
C PRO A 778 -13.15 -13.70 -15.26
N PRO A 779 -12.17 -13.84 -14.34
CA PRO A 779 -10.80 -13.35 -14.54
C PRO A 779 -10.13 -13.87 -15.83
N GLN A 780 -10.28 -15.14 -16.15
CA GLN A 780 -9.77 -15.74 -17.40
C GLN A 780 -10.29 -15.06 -18.66
N ILE A 781 -11.60 -14.73 -18.67
CA ILE A 781 -12.22 -13.99 -19.80
C ILE A 781 -11.69 -12.56 -19.87
N GLN A 782 -11.40 -11.94 -18.69
CA GLN A 782 -10.79 -10.61 -18.63
C GLN A 782 -9.37 -10.64 -19.20
N ARG A 783 -8.54 -11.66 -18.88
CA ARG A 783 -7.19 -11.84 -19.46
C ARG A 783 -7.28 -11.95 -20.98
N MET A 784 -8.04 -12.91 -21.49
CA MET A 784 -8.22 -13.11 -22.93
C MET A 784 -8.66 -11.83 -23.66
N ARG A 785 -9.58 -11.07 -23.07
CA ARG A 785 -10.04 -9.78 -23.65
C ARG A 785 -8.98 -8.69 -23.58
N ALA A 786 -8.13 -8.68 -22.55
CA ALA A 786 -7.02 -7.75 -22.44
C ALA A 786 -5.95 -8.04 -23.51
N ASP A 787 -5.69 -9.32 -23.78
CA ASP A 787 -4.75 -9.78 -24.82
C ASP A 787 -5.30 -9.46 -26.22
N ASP A 788 -6.62 -9.66 -26.47
CA ASP A 788 -7.29 -9.24 -27.71
C ASP A 788 -7.15 -7.73 -27.96
N LEU A 789 -7.28 -6.91 -26.90
CA LEU A 789 -7.13 -5.45 -27.01
C LEU A 789 -5.67 -5.06 -27.21
N LEU A 790 -4.74 -5.78 -26.60
CA LEU A 790 -3.31 -5.58 -26.82
C LEU A 790 -2.95 -5.87 -28.28
N ALA A 791 -3.39 -7.00 -28.81
CA ALA A 791 -3.15 -7.38 -30.20
C ALA A 791 -3.78 -6.39 -31.20
N ALA A 792 -4.87 -5.72 -30.84
CA ALA A 792 -5.51 -4.72 -31.68
C ALA A 792 -4.80 -3.36 -31.67
N ILE A 793 -4.29 -2.93 -30.49
CA ILE A 793 -3.66 -1.62 -30.29
C ILE A 793 -2.15 -1.70 -30.56
N PHE A 794 -1.52 -2.78 -30.13
CA PHE A 794 -0.07 -2.97 -30.14
C PHE A 794 0.29 -4.37 -30.65
N PRO A 795 0.06 -4.64 -31.98
CA PRO A 795 0.28 -5.97 -32.57
C PRO A 795 1.71 -6.48 -32.42
N ALA A 796 2.68 -5.57 -32.52
CA ALA A 796 4.10 -5.92 -32.39
C ALA A 796 4.41 -6.53 -31.02
N GLN A 797 3.80 -6.02 -29.96
CA GLN A 797 3.95 -6.54 -28.60
C GLN A 797 3.27 -7.90 -28.44
N ALA A 798 2.10 -8.09 -29.01
CA ALA A 798 1.37 -9.35 -28.91
C ALA A 798 2.10 -10.53 -29.60
N GLY A 799 2.91 -10.24 -30.61
CA GLY A 799 3.74 -11.22 -31.31
C GLY A 799 5.09 -11.53 -30.65
N CYS A 800 5.52 -10.70 -29.69
CA CYS A 800 6.84 -10.79 -29.08
C CYS A 800 6.92 -11.67 -27.84
N GLN A 801 5.86 -12.29 -27.38
CA GLN A 801 5.86 -13.13 -26.16
C GLN A 801 6.84 -14.29 -26.20
N ASP A 802 7.28 -14.73 -27.40
CA ASP A 802 8.21 -15.85 -27.57
C ASP A 802 9.65 -15.46 -27.94
N ASN A 803 9.97 -14.17 -28.14
CA ASN A 803 11.30 -13.77 -28.64
C ASN A 803 11.95 -12.68 -27.79
N ARG A 804 12.64 -13.11 -26.73
CA ARG A 804 13.33 -12.28 -25.72
C ARG A 804 14.49 -11.46 -26.27
N MET A 805 14.99 -11.80 -27.46
CA MET A 805 16.11 -11.15 -28.17
C MET A 805 15.61 -10.17 -29.24
N SER A 806 14.32 -9.86 -29.28
CA SER A 806 13.72 -8.98 -30.30
C SER A 806 14.39 -7.61 -30.36
N PRO A 807 14.52 -7.05 -31.58
CA PRO A 807 14.88 -5.66 -31.76
C PRO A 807 13.88 -4.74 -31.05
N ASP A 808 14.27 -3.48 -30.86
CA ASP A 808 13.36 -2.50 -30.23
C ASP A 808 12.06 -2.41 -31.02
N ILE A 809 10.96 -2.40 -30.28
CA ILE A 809 9.60 -2.39 -30.85
C ILE A 809 9.15 -0.93 -30.93
N ASP A 810 8.61 -0.53 -32.05
CA ASP A 810 7.99 0.78 -32.19
C ASP A 810 6.72 0.85 -31.32
N ILE A 811 6.75 1.74 -30.32
CA ILE A 811 5.68 1.89 -29.32
C ILE A 811 4.61 2.82 -29.90
N PRO A 812 3.36 2.36 -30.08
CA PRO A 812 2.31 3.18 -30.66
C PRO A 812 1.95 4.37 -29.76
N ASP A 813 1.72 5.52 -30.36
CA ASP A 813 1.17 6.70 -29.70
C ASP A 813 -0.31 6.48 -29.38
N HIS A 814 -0.56 5.83 -28.24
CA HIS A 814 -1.89 5.48 -27.78
C HIS A 814 -2.05 5.73 -26.26
N PRO A 815 -3.08 6.46 -25.79
CA PRO A 815 -3.19 6.87 -24.40
C PRO A 815 -3.10 5.73 -23.38
N LEU A 816 -3.65 4.54 -23.71
CA LEU A 816 -3.62 3.39 -22.78
C LEU A 816 -2.26 2.71 -22.74
N VAL A 817 -1.52 2.69 -23.85
CA VAL A 817 -0.13 2.17 -23.89
C VAL A 817 0.78 3.09 -23.10
N PHE A 818 0.69 4.40 -23.37
CA PHE A 818 1.42 5.43 -22.65
C PHE A 818 1.17 5.32 -21.12
N GLU A 819 -0.10 5.24 -20.72
CA GLU A 819 -0.45 5.13 -19.29
C GLU A 819 0.08 3.84 -18.67
N THR A 820 0.03 2.70 -19.38
CA THR A 820 0.55 1.43 -18.89
C THR A 820 2.05 1.47 -18.68
N LEU A 821 2.79 2.00 -19.66
CA LEU A 821 4.24 2.19 -19.53
C LEU A 821 4.59 3.12 -18.39
N ARG A 822 3.86 4.23 -18.24
CA ARG A 822 4.05 5.15 -17.14
C ARG A 822 3.82 4.49 -15.77
N ASP A 823 2.78 3.65 -15.66
CA ASP A 823 2.55 2.85 -14.45
C ASP A 823 3.69 1.87 -14.16
N CYS A 824 4.23 1.26 -15.20
CA CYS A 824 5.39 0.38 -15.03
C CYS A 824 6.64 1.15 -14.60
N LEU A 825 6.94 2.26 -15.26
CA LEU A 825 8.19 3.01 -15.08
C LEU A 825 8.23 3.84 -13.78
N HIS A 826 7.09 4.42 -13.37
CA HIS A 826 7.06 5.36 -12.24
C HIS A 826 6.27 4.86 -11.01
N GLU A 827 5.32 3.93 -11.14
CA GLU A 827 4.59 3.37 -10.01
C GLU A 827 5.20 2.06 -9.52
N ALA A 828 5.47 1.11 -10.42
CA ALA A 828 6.05 -0.18 -10.07
C ALA A 828 7.57 -0.12 -9.94
N LEU A 829 8.22 0.59 -10.83
CA LEU A 829 9.63 0.93 -10.82
C LEU A 829 9.80 2.39 -10.36
N ASP A 830 11.06 2.82 -10.21
CA ASP A 830 11.43 4.21 -9.98
C ASP A 830 12.48 4.63 -11.00
N SER A 831 12.01 4.89 -12.22
CA SER A 831 12.88 5.28 -13.34
C SER A 831 13.54 6.65 -13.13
N ASP A 832 12.84 7.56 -12.46
CA ASP A 832 13.39 8.89 -12.13
C ASP A 832 14.49 8.79 -11.10
N GLY A 833 14.30 7.98 -10.04
CA GLY A 833 15.32 7.69 -9.05
C GLY A 833 16.53 6.99 -9.66
N LEU A 834 16.32 6.02 -10.56
CA LEU A 834 17.44 5.38 -11.28
C LEU A 834 18.18 6.37 -12.15
N ARG A 835 17.48 7.24 -12.89
CA ARG A 835 18.12 8.28 -13.73
C ARG A 835 19.00 9.19 -12.90
N GLU A 836 18.55 9.58 -11.71
CA GLU A 836 19.36 10.43 -10.82
C GLU A 836 20.57 9.68 -10.27
N VAL A 837 20.41 8.41 -9.86
CA VAL A 837 21.56 7.57 -9.46
C VAL A 837 22.59 7.49 -10.58
N LEU A 838 22.17 7.23 -11.83
CA LEU A 838 23.09 7.19 -12.97
C LEU A 838 23.76 8.53 -13.24
N ARG A 839 23.06 9.65 -13.08
CA ARG A 839 23.67 11.00 -13.17
C ARG A 839 24.73 11.23 -12.10
N CYS A 840 24.46 10.83 -10.85
CA CYS A 840 25.43 10.92 -9.77
C CYS A 840 26.65 10.03 -10.04
N LEU A 841 26.48 8.85 -10.64
CA LEU A 841 27.57 7.99 -11.10
C LEU A 841 28.40 8.67 -12.21
N GLU A 842 27.73 9.24 -13.21
CA GLU A 842 28.39 9.94 -14.33
C GLU A 842 29.16 11.18 -13.87
N ARG A 843 28.74 11.85 -12.80
CA ARG A 843 29.41 13.00 -12.18
C ARG A 843 30.54 12.61 -11.21
N GLY A 844 30.66 11.32 -10.88
CA GLY A 844 31.61 10.85 -9.88
C GLY A 844 31.22 11.17 -8.43
N GLU A 845 29.96 11.49 -8.18
CA GLU A 845 29.40 11.73 -6.83
C GLU A 845 29.19 10.43 -6.05
N ILE A 846 29.06 9.29 -6.77
CA ILE A 846 28.98 7.95 -6.23
C ILE A 846 30.26 7.21 -6.62
N GLU A 847 30.98 6.70 -5.63
CA GLU A 847 32.18 5.88 -5.80
C GLU A 847 31.81 4.49 -6.35
N LEU A 848 32.53 4.02 -7.34
CA LEU A 848 32.36 2.72 -7.96
C LEU A 848 33.55 1.82 -7.62
N LEU A 849 33.26 0.64 -7.08
CA LEU A 849 34.26 -0.36 -6.74
C LEU A 849 33.91 -1.70 -7.40
N ALA A 850 34.92 -2.38 -7.89
CA ALA A 850 34.80 -3.74 -8.43
C ALA A 850 35.65 -4.68 -7.59
N ARG A 851 35.11 -5.83 -7.22
CA ARG A 851 35.79 -6.85 -6.39
C ARG A 851 35.48 -8.26 -6.85
N ASP A 852 36.55 -9.02 -7.12
CA ASP A 852 36.47 -10.47 -7.25
C ASP A 852 36.64 -11.09 -5.85
N THR A 853 35.73 -11.98 -5.47
CA THR A 853 35.76 -12.66 -4.19
C THR A 853 35.74 -14.17 -4.40
N ALA A 854 36.43 -14.91 -3.53
CA ALA A 854 36.42 -16.37 -3.59
C ALA A 854 35.09 -16.97 -3.08
N MET A 855 34.40 -16.25 -2.20
CA MET A 855 33.11 -16.59 -1.63
C MET A 855 32.23 -15.33 -1.53
N PRO A 856 30.90 -15.49 -1.61
CA PRO A 856 30.01 -14.34 -1.49
C PRO A 856 30.19 -13.63 -0.16
N SER A 857 30.22 -12.28 -0.22
CA SER A 857 30.27 -11.46 0.98
C SER A 857 28.97 -11.59 1.82
N VAL A 858 29.04 -11.27 3.09
CA VAL A 858 27.83 -11.29 3.96
C VAL A 858 26.74 -10.33 3.47
N PHE A 859 27.06 -9.27 2.74
CA PHE A 859 26.08 -8.36 2.13
C PHE A 859 25.36 -8.96 0.93
N SER A 860 25.97 -9.93 0.23
CA SER A 860 25.34 -10.63 -0.90
C SER A 860 24.35 -11.70 -0.47
N HIS A 861 24.42 -12.18 0.78
CA HIS A 861 23.58 -13.28 1.25
C HIS A 861 22.07 -12.97 1.14
N GLN A 862 21.63 -11.77 1.47
CA GLN A 862 20.22 -11.38 1.33
C GLN A 862 19.81 -11.26 -0.14
N ILE A 863 20.71 -10.81 -1.01
CA ILE A 863 20.46 -10.68 -2.44
C ILE A 863 20.34 -12.07 -3.09
N LEU A 864 21.19 -13.00 -2.71
CA LEU A 864 21.13 -14.42 -3.11
C LEU A 864 19.92 -15.17 -2.56
N ASN A 865 19.40 -14.73 -1.42
CA ASN A 865 18.17 -15.23 -0.82
C ASN A 865 16.89 -14.60 -1.41
N ALA A 866 16.99 -14.01 -2.58
CA ALA A 866 15.85 -13.38 -3.22
C ALA A 866 14.65 -14.32 -3.31
N MET A 867 13.47 -13.83 -2.96
CA MET A 867 12.23 -14.59 -3.10
C MET A 867 11.87 -14.76 -4.58
N PRO A 868 11.09 -15.80 -4.96
CA PRO A 868 10.74 -16.06 -6.37
C PRO A 868 10.19 -14.85 -7.14
N TYR A 869 9.54 -13.93 -6.47
CA TYR A 869 9.00 -12.71 -7.07
C TYR A 869 10.03 -11.57 -7.25
N ALA A 870 11.24 -11.71 -6.74
CA ALA A 870 12.33 -10.76 -6.97
C ALA A 870 13.04 -11.00 -8.32
N PHE A 871 12.81 -12.15 -8.95
CA PHE A 871 13.31 -12.44 -10.30
C PHE A 871 12.62 -11.54 -11.32
N LEU A 872 13.40 -11.05 -12.25
CA LEU A 872 12.99 -10.05 -13.25
C LEU A 872 12.60 -10.69 -14.59
N ASP A 873 12.70 -12.01 -14.69
CA ASP A 873 12.30 -12.77 -15.87
C ASP A 873 10.81 -13.15 -15.84
N ASP A 874 10.33 -13.66 -16.95
CA ASP A 874 8.95 -14.12 -17.18
C ASP A 874 8.79 -15.64 -17.00
N ALA A 875 9.81 -16.33 -16.44
CA ALA A 875 9.74 -17.76 -16.16
C ALA A 875 8.53 -18.10 -15.26
N PRO A 876 7.92 -19.28 -15.43
CA PRO A 876 6.87 -19.75 -14.56
C PRO A 876 7.27 -19.70 -13.08
N LEU A 877 6.29 -19.53 -12.17
CA LEU A 877 6.55 -19.38 -10.75
C LEU A 877 7.29 -20.58 -10.16
N GLU A 878 7.00 -21.77 -10.64
CA GLU A 878 7.70 -23.02 -10.24
C GLU A 878 9.18 -22.98 -10.60
N GLU A 879 9.50 -22.54 -11.81
CA GLU A 879 10.88 -22.37 -12.25
C GLU A 879 11.60 -21.31 -11.42
N ARG A 880 10.94 -20.19 -11.12
CA ARG A 880 11.49 -19.16 -10.23
C ARG A 880 11.70 -19.70 -8.81
N ARG A 881 10.83 -20.56 -8.30
CA ARG A 881 11.00 -21.26 -7.02
C ARG A 881 12.21 -22.19 -7.04
N ALA A 882 12.34 -23.00 -8.09
CA ALA A 882 13.50 -23.89 -8.25
C ALA A 882 14.80 -23.08 -8.31
N ARG A 883 14.82 -21.98 -9.05
CA ARG A 883 15.97 -21.07 -9.13
C ARG A 883 16.29 -20.42 -7.78
N ALA A 884 15.29 -19.98 -7.02
CA ALA A 884 15.50 -19.42 -5.68
C ALA A 884 16.10 -20.44 -4.72
N VAL A 885 15.73 -21.73 -4.83
CA VAL A 885 16.34 -22.82 -4.05
C VAL A 885 17.77 -23.07 -4.50
N PHE A 886 18.02 -23.08 -5.82
CA PHE A 886 19.36 -23.27 -6.37
C PHE A 886 20.33 -22.18 -5.95
N MET A 887 19.93 -20.92 -6.00
CA MET A 887 20.75 -19.77 -5.57
C MET A 887 21.13 -19.85 -4.08
N ARG A 888 20.29 -20.44 -3.24
CA ARG A 888 20.60 -20.63 -1.81
C ARG A 888 21.72 -21.62 -1.54
N ARG A 889 21.98 -22.55 -2.46
CA ARG A 889 23.10 -23.51 -2.34
C ARG A 889 24.46 -22.84 -2.41
N VAL A 890 24.55 -21.63 -2.92
CA VAL A 890 25.80 -20.84 -3.01
C VAL A 890 26.16 -20.22 -1.64
N LEU A 891 25.28 -20.29 -0.65
CA LEU A 891 25.55 -19.74 0.68
C LEU A 891 26.46 -20.67 1.48
N PRO A 892 27.36 -20.15 2.34
CA PRO A 892 28.24 -20.96 3.19
C PRO A 892 27.48 -22.01 4.02
N GLU A 893 28.16 -23.14 4.33
CA GLU A 893 27.55 -24.28 5.04
C GLU A 893 26.87 -23.93 6.37
N GLU A 894 27.34 -22.92 7.10
CA GLU A 894 26.67 -22.39 8.31
C GLU A 894 25.26 -21.81 8.03
N SER A 895 25.01 -21.44 6.79
CA SER A 895 23.69 -21.03 6.29
C SER A 895 22.93 -22.20 5.64
N SER A 896 23.59 -23.31 5.35
CA SER A 896 23.06 -24.47 4.60
C SER A 896 22.13 -25.36 5.44
N ASP A 897 22.18 -25.26 6.77
CA ASP A 897 21.20 -25.93 7.64
C ASP A 897 19.75 -25.49 7.37
N LEU A 898 19.57 -24.38 6.66
CA LEU A 898 18.27 -23.84 6.23
C LEU A 898 17.73 -24.47 4.94
N GLY A 899 18.57 -25.13 4.18
CA GLY A 899 18.21 -25.91 2.98
C GLY A 899 18.17 -27.42 3.22
N LYS A 900 18.51 -27.88 4.39
CA LYS A 900 18.33 -29.30 4.74
C LYS A 900 16.82 -29.51 4.88
N LEU A 901 16.24 -30.08 3.83
CA LEU A 901 14.95 -30.71 3.90
C LEU A 901 14.98 -31.63 5.11
N SER A 902 13.99 -31.53 6.00
CA SER A 902 13.85 -32.46 7.12
C SER A 902 13.93 -33.86 6.57
N PRO A 903 14.79 -34.76 7.11
CA PRO A 903 14.82 -36.17 6.70
C PRO A 903 13.41 -36.79 6.71
N ASP A 904 12.62 -36.45 7.68
CA ASP A 904 11.21 -36.86 7.82
C ASP A 904 10.32 -36.33 6.68
N ALA A 905 10.54 -35.07 6.25
CA ALA A 905 9.82 -34.48 5.12
C ALA A 905 10.25 -35.06 3.78
N ILE A 906 11.55 -35.42 3.63
CA ILE A 906 12.07 -36.16 2.45
C ILE A 906 11.47 -37.53 2.43
N GLN A 907 11.44 -38.23 3.56
CA GLN A 907 10.88 -39.56 3.68
C GLN A 907 9.39 -39.57 3.39
N SER A 908 8.63 -38.65 3.96
CA SER A 908 7.19 -38.47 3.70
C SER A 908 6.92 -38.15 2.23
N ALA A 909 7.65 -37.22 1.64
CA ALA A 909 7.51 -36.87 0.23
C ALA A 909 7.95 -38.02 -0.70
N SER A 910 8.95 -38.82 -0.29
CA SER A 910 9.41 -40.00 -1.01
C SER A 910 8.38 -41.12 -0.92
N GLU A 911 7.77 -41.32 0.24
CA GLU A 911 6.70 -42.29 0.45
C GLU A 911 5.43 -41.89 -0.34
N ASP A 912 5.07 -40.60 -0.37
CA ASP A 912 3.95 -40.05 -1.14
C ASP A 912 4.21 -40.06 -2.67
N ALA A 913 5.44 -39.88 -3.09
CA ALA A 913 5.82 -39.84 -4.52
C ALA A 913 6.06 -41.24 -5.13
N TRP A 914 6.33 -42.24 -4.31
CA TRP A 914 6.59 -43.60 -4.80
C TRP A 914 5.26 -44.29 -5.05
N PRO A 915 4.97 -44.74 -6.28
CA PRO A 915 3.71 -45.40 -6.56
C PRO A 915 3.64 -46.73 -5.79
N GLU A 916 2.55 -46.95 -5.04
CA GLU A 916 2.23 -48.25 -4.48
C GLU A 916 1.91 -49.23 -5.61
N VAL A 917 2.89 -50.02 -6.03
CA VAL A 917 2.74 -50.98 -7.11
C VAL A 917 2.50 -52.35 -6.51
N ARG A 918 1.39 -53.01 -6.85
CA ARG A 918 0.93 -54.29 -6.31
C ARG A 918 1.25 -55.46 -7.22
N ASP A 919 1.37 -55.21 -8.52
CA ASP A 919 1.63 -56.21 -9.53
C ASP A 919 2.44 -55.65 -10.71
N ALA A 920 2.77 -56.58 -11.65
CA ALA A 920 3.58 -56.23 -12.81
C ALA A 920 2.88 -55.32 -13.82
N GLU A 921 1.54 -55.31 -13.86
CA GLU A 921 0.74 -54.44 -14.73
C GLU A 921 0.72 -53.01 -14.17
N GLU A 922 0.49 -52.85 -12.87
CA GLU A 922 0.58 -51.54 -12.20
C GLU A 922 2.01 -50.95 -12.28
N LEU A 923 3.07 -51.81 -12.23
CA LEU A 923 4.44 -51.35 -12.45
C LEU A 923 4.66 -50.86 -13.86
N HIS A 924 4.11 -51.55 -14.85
CA HIS A 924 4.17 -51.12 -16.25
C HIS A 924 3.49 -49.77 -16.45
N ASP A 925 2.31 -49.59 -15.92
CA ASP A 925 1.54 -48.32 -16.04
C ASP A 925 2.25 -47.17 -15.32
N ALA A 926 2.82 -47.40 -14.13
CA ALA A 926 3.62 -46.42 -13.43
C ALA A 926 4.88 -46.01 -14.22
N LEU A 927 5.57 -46.98 -14.84
CA LEU A 927 6.76 -46.76 -15.69
C LEU A 927 6.38 -46.01 -16.98
N VAL A 928 5.25 -46.34 -17.61
CA VAL A 928 4.77 -45.63 -18.80
C VAL A 928 4.42 -44.20 -18.45
N GLY A 929 3.84 -43.90 -17.28
CA GLY A 929 3.59 -42.57 -16.79
C GLY A 929 4.87 -41.76 -16.55
N LEU A 930 5.95 -42.40 -16.09
CA LEU A 930 7.26 -41.74 -15.85
C LEU A 930 8.03 -41.45 -17.16
N VAL A 931 7.84 -42.23 -18.22
CA VAL A 931 8.52 -42.04 -19.52
C VAL A 931 7.88 -40.95 -20.40
N VAL A 932 6.70 -40.44 -20.03
CA VAL A 932 6.02 -39.36 -20.75
C VAL A 932 6.44 -37.96 -20.22
N PHE A 933 7.26 -37.92 -19.22
CA PHE A 933 7.91 -36.70 -18.71
C PHE A 933 9.42 -36.78 -19.04
#